data_718cd51d8d30e92c314e1b76c147b6b7
#
_entry.id   718cd51d8d30e92c314e1b76c147b6b7
#
_cell.length_a   1.000
_cell.length_b   1.000
_cell.length_c   1.000
_cell.angle_alpha   90.00
_cell.angle_beta   90.00
_cell.angle_gamma   90.00
#
_symmetry.space_group_name_H-M   'P 1'
#
loop_
_entity.id
_entity.type
_entity.pdbx_description
1 polymer ?
#
loop_
_entity_poly.entity_id
_entity_poly.type
_entity_poly.pdbx_seq_one_letter_code
_entity_poly.pdbx_strand_id
1 'polypeptide(L)'
;MIADYEGDPRTLIEDQEEGLYPTLCMRDIVVFPTNMTPIVVGRKESLNLVRMLEKKPDTTFCVFCQKNKDIESPNEEDLYPVGVFAKLIKVIKMPGTDQKSIIIQGLGRCQMSHLVQKEPYTVTDVKSLPEKWPDENNDELFRMLYENFHYEATDYIKSSANYSDDAIQAINELSSIHMQCNFMCSLLPFSIEDKIKMLKEEKLSERIMIAIRSLNKVRHLLRIQTEIENKTHYDLDEQQKEYFLKQQIKNIREELGEGNASPEKKEILEKAKQKNWSEETAKIFKKEIAKLDTLNPQSPDYSIQIGFLQTMVDLPWNFYTQDDLSLTRAKRILNHDHYGMEKVKERILEYLAVRALNGGKKSPILCLYGPPGVGKTSLGKSIAAAMKRKYVRMSLGGLHDEAEIRGHRRTYVGAMPGRIIKNMLKAGSSNPVFILDEIDKVAQSNFNGDPASALLEVLDPEQNNAFHDNYLDMDYDLSKVLFIATANDLSVIPRPLLDRMELIEVGGYITEEKTEIAKRHLVPEELESTGLDKVSPKVSFNKNALEFIIEHYTRESGVRQLKKQIDKSLRKMAYKLACNQELKNYTITPDEVKDLLGNPPFNRDIYQGNDYAGVVTGLAWTSVGGEILYIETSLSKGKAGKLTLTGNLGDVMKESAIIALEYVKSHIDLLQVDYRIFEQWNIHIHVPEGATPKDGPSAGITIATSIASAITQRKVRANTAMTGEITLRGKVLPVGGIKEKILAAKRAGIKHIVMCRENQKNVEEIPEKYLKGVDFHYVENVADVWQFALTDEKVKNPTDFSIEENDKKE
;
A
#
# COMPACT_ATOMS: atom_id res chain seq x y z
N MET A 1 42.93 -1.87 26.65
CA MET A 1 44.18 -1.25 26.12
C MET A 1 43.86 -0.93 24.67
N ILE A 2 43.40 0.29 24.42
CA ILE A 2 43.21 0.87 23.10
C ILE A 2 44.48 1.62 22.82
N ALA A 3 45.32 1.15 21.88
CA ALA A 3 46.44 1.94 21.40
C ALA A 3 45.87 2.89 20.34
N ASP A 4 45.94 4.18 20.63
CA ASP A 4 45.65 5.20 19.65
C ASP A 4 46.73 5.16 18.56
N TYR A 5 46.27 5.32 17.30
CA TYR A 5 47.19 5.39 16.17
C TYR A 5 47.58 6.85 15.98
N GLU A 6 48.86 7.17 16.20
CA GLU A 6 49.38 8.57 16.10
C GLU A 6 49.51 9.09 14.65
N GLY A 7 49.05 8.30 13.64
CA GLY A 7 49.07 8.64 12.21
C GLY A 7 47.69 8.98 11.63
N ASP A 8 47.63 9.41 10.36
CA ASP A 8 46.36 9.54 9.62
C ASP A 8 45.79 8.16 9.39
N PRO A 9 44.60 7.83 9.91
CA PRO A 9 43.93 6.51 9.70
C PRO A 9 43.76 6.14 8.22
N ARG A 10 43.77 7.10 7.30
CA ARG A 10 43.67 6.87 5.83
C ARG A 10 44.86 6.08 5.32
N THR A 11 46.09 6.34 5.83
CA THR A 11 47.26 5.60 5.40
C THR A 11 47.23 4.11 5.76
N LEU A 12 46.51 3.73 6.82
CA LEU A 12 46.29 2.32 7.18
C LEU A 12 45.36 1.59 6.21
N ILE A 13 44.47 2.31 5.53
CA ILE A 13 43.39 1.76 4.72
C ILE A 13 43.77 1.74 3.24
N GLU A 14 44.51 2.72 2.74
CA GLU A 14 44.81 2.93 1.32
C GLU A 14 45.95 2.09 0.76
N ASP A 15 46.86 1.60 1.60
CA ASP A 15 48.11 0.90 1.18
C ASP A 15 47.95 -0.60 0.92
N GLN A 16 46.72 -1.13 0.75
CA GLN A 16 46.51 -2.57 0.59
C GLN A 16 46.32 -2.94 -0.87
N GLU A 17 47.26 -3.76 -1.40
CA GLU A 17 47.22 -4.27 -2.79
C GLU A 17 46.26 -5.46 -2.94
N GLU A 18 45.74 -5.67 -4.14
CA GLU A 18 44.96 -6.86 -4.49
C GLU A 18 45.86 -8.08 -4.67
N GLY A 19 45.40 -9.29 -4.29
CA GLY A 19 46.20 -10.51 -4.46
C GLY A 19 45.90 -11.61 -3.44
N LEU A 20 46.88 -12.52 -3.31
CA LEU A 20 46.75 -13.69 -2.45
C LEU A 20 47.20 -13.39 -1.02
N TYR A 21 46.31 -13.55 -0.06
CA TYR A 21 46.61 -13.33 1.34
C TYR A 21 46.32 -14.53 2.22
N PRO A 22 47.15 -14.79 3.24
CA PRO A 22 46.83 -15.72 4.32
C PRO A 22 45.54 -15.27 4.99
N THR A 23 44.68 -16.21 5.36
CA THR A 23 43.32 -15.83 5.82
C THR A 23 42.96 -16.51 7.12
N LEU A 24 42.40 -15.75 8.04
CA LEU A 24 41.82 -16.19 9.31
C LEU A 24 40.29 -16.23 9.21
N CYS A 25 39.69 -17.40 9.39
CA CYS A 25 38.24 -17.59 9.37
C CYS A 25 37.67 -17.52 10.80
N MET A 26 36.80 -16.54 11.06
CA MET A 26 36.19 -16.27 12.37
C MET A 26 34.78 -16.86 12.46
N ARG A 27 34.38 -17.35 13.65
CA ARG A 27 33.02 -17.94 13.84
C ARG A 27 31.92 -16.94 14.05
N ASP A 28 32.19 -15.95 14.91
CA ASP A 28 31.17 -15.03 15.45
C ASP A 28 31.66 -13.60 15.67
N ILE A 29 32.86 -13.28 15.17
CA ILE A 29 33.47 -11.96 15.31
C ILE A 29 33.65 -11.34 13.94
N VAL A 30 33.15 -10.12 13.76
CA VAL A 30 33.37 -9.27 12.60
C VAL A 30 34.36 -8.18 13.00
N VAL A 31 35.49 -8.16 12.33
CA VAL A 31 36.53 -7.16 12.55
C VAL A 31 36.24 -5.92 11.69
N PHE A 32 36.45 -4.74 12.25
CA PHE A 32 36.31 -3.48 11.52
C PHE A 32 37.69 -2.84 11.30
N PRO A 33 37.89 -2.06 10.23
CA PRO A 33 39.09 -1.29 9.98
C PRO A 33 39.46 -0.42 11.20
N THR A 34 40.75 -0.20 11.40
CA THR A 34 41.37 0.60 12.49
C THR A 34 41.24 0.01 13.90
N ASN A 35 40.36 -0.98 14.10
CA ASN A 35 40.14 -1.55 15.44
C ASN A 35 41.18 -2.60 15.84
N MET A 36 41.55 -2.57 17.10
CA MET A 36 42.28 -3.66 17.73
C MET A 36 41.31 -4.65 18.36
N THR A 37 41.39 -5.90 17.89
CA THR A 37 40.44 -6.96 18.29
C THR A 37 41.23 -8.14 18.92
N PRO A 38 40.96 -8.47 20.19
CA PRO A 38 41.49 -9.70 20.79
C PRO A 38 40.68 -10.90 20.29
N ILE A 39 41.37 -11.96 19.87
CA ILE A 39 40.78 -13.14 19.29
C ILE A 39 41.41 -14.41 19.90
N VAL A 40 40.59 -15.39 20.26
CA VAL A 40 41.05 -16.71 20.68
C VAL A 40 41.06 -17.66 19.49
N VAL A 41 42.22 -18.26 19.23
CA VAL A 41 42.47 -19.14 18.09
C VAL A 41 42.77 -20.55 18.60
N GLY A 42 42.02 -21.52 18.13
CA GLY A 42 42.13 -22.92 18.55
C GLY A 42 42.20 -23.97 17.40
N ARG A 43 41.75 -23.59 16.18
CA ARG A 43 41.75 -24.49 15.01
C ARG A 43 43.16 -24.71 14.46
N LYS A 44 43.45 -25.92 13.96
CA LYS A 44 44.74 -26.31 13.44
C LYS A 44 45.26 -25.37 12.32
N GLU A 45 44.41 -25.05 11.36
CA GLU A 45 44.74 -24.14 10.25
C GLU A 45 45.04 -22.73 10.77
N SER A 46 44.21 -22.22 11.68
CA SER A 46 44.36 -20.88 12.28
C SER A 46 45.62 -20.81 13.15
N LEU A 47 45.94 -21.86 13.93
CA LEU A 47 47.17 -21.94 14.72
C LEU A 47 48.42 -22.01 13.83
N ASN A 48 48.38 -22.72 12.68
CA ASN A 48 49.45 -22.73 11.70
C ASN A 48 49.67 -21.34 11.08
N LEU A 49 48.59 -20.61 10.79
CA LEU A 49 48.65 -19.23 10.33
C LEU A 49 49.34 -18.36 11.37
N VAL A 50 48.92 -18.42 12.63
CA VAL A 50 49.52 -17.63 13.72
C VAL A 50 51.02 -17.93 13.88
N ARG A 51 51.42 -19.22 13.79
CA ARG A 51 52.84 -19.61 13.83
C ARG A 51 53.63 -19.03 12.65
N MET A 52 53.05 -18.90 11.47
CA MET A 52 53.67 -18.25 10.33
C MET A 52 53.82 -16.75 10.58
N LEU A 53 52.78 -16.11 11.06
CA LEU A 53 52.78 -14.68 11.38
C LEU A 53 53.74 -14.29 12.52
N GLU A 54 53.91 -15.17 13.53
CA GLU A 54 54.95 -14.97 14.59
C GLU A 54 56.38 -14.91 14.04
N LYS A 55 56.63 -15.67 12.93
CA LYS A 55 57.95 -15.64 12.24
C LYS A 55 58.13 -14.47 11.29
N LYS A 56 57.00 -13.91 10.79
CA LYS A 56 56.95 -12.78 9.87
C LYS A 56 55.92 -11.75 10.34
N PRO A 57 56.21 -10.96 11.38
CA PRO A 57 55.21 -10.13 12.05
C PRO A 57 54.65 -8.99 11.16
N ASP A 58 55.38 -8.59 10.11
CA ASP A 58 54.89 -7.52 9.18
C ASP A 58 53.99 -8.04 8.05
N THR A 59 53.66 -9.34 8.06
CA THR A 59 52.79 -9.90 7.03
C THR A 59 51.36 -9.51 7.25
N THR A 60 50.74 -8.85 6.27
CA THR A 60 49.29 -8.59 6.22
C THR A 60 48.56 -9.89 5.88
N PHE A 61 47.42 -10.11 6.54
CA PHE A 61 46.52 -11.23 6.28
C PHE A 61 45.07 -10.79 6.28
N CYS A 62 44.16 -11.63 5.79
CA CYS A 62 42.74 -11.30 5.74
C CYS A 62 41.96 -11.98 6.86
N VAL A 63 40.86 -11.36 7.28
CA VAL A 63 39.94 -11.91 8.28
C VAL A 63 38.53 -11.90 7.69
N PHE A 64 37.89 -13.10 7.63
CA PHE A 64 36.54 -13.27 7.17
C PHE A 64 35.67 -13.96 8.24
N CYS A 65 34.41 -13.57 8.37
CA CYS A 65 33.48 -14.19 9.27
C CYS A 65 32.73 -15.35 8.57
N GLN A 66 32.42 -16.42 9.31
CA GLN A 66 31.59 -17.52 8.83
C GLN A 66 30.10 -17.21 8.92
N LYS A 67 29.30 -17.76 7.99
CA LYS A 67 27.84 -17.69 8.02
C LYS A 67 27.25 -18.65 9.07
N ASN A 68 27.88 -19.81 9.25
CA ASN A 68 27.49 -20.78 10.28
C ASN A 68 28.68 -21.10 11.20
N LYS A 69 28.51 -20.80 12.50
CA LYS A 69 29.56 -20.98 13.53
C LYS A 69 29.96 -22.44 13.79
N ASP A 70 29.10 -23.41 13.43
CA ASP A 70 29.30 -24.84 13.74
C ASP A 70 30.23 -25.55 12.75
N ILE A 71 30.55 -24.94 11.61
CA ILE A 71 31.43 -25.50 10.61
C ILE A 71 32.90 -25.38 11.05
N GLU A 72 33.61 -26.49 11.16
CA GLU A 72 35.01 -26.50 11.60
C GLU A 72 35.98 -26.03 10.49
N SER A 73 35.81 -26.50 9.24
CA SER A 73 36.65 -26.14 8.11
C SER A 73 35.81 -25.54 6.99
N PRO A 74 35.57 -24.21 7.01
CA PRO A 74 34.66 -23.54 6.08
C PRO A 74 35.17 -23.58 4.64
N ASN A 75 34.23 -23.74 3.71
CA ASN A 75 34.43 -23.54 2.26
C ASN A 75 34.15 -22.06 1.93
N GLU A 76 34.32 -21.70 0.66
CA GLU A 76 34.05 -20.36 0.15
C GLU A 76 32.60 -19.93 0.39
N GLU A 77 31.64 -20.84 0.18
CA GLU A 77 30.19 -20.59 0.37
C GLU A 77 29.81 -20.36 1.85
N ASP A 78 30.63 -20.88 2.77
CA ASP A 78 30.38 -20.76 4.21
C ASP A 78 30.91 -19.46 4.82
N LEU A 79 31.64 -18.66 4.03
CA LEU A 79 32.19 -17.37 4.45
C LEU A 79 31.35 -16.20 3.92
N TYR A 80 31.33 -15.10 4.65
CA TYR A 80 30.85 -13.85 4.10
C TYR A 80 31.89 -13.29 3.13
N PRO A 81 31.45 -12.75 1.98
CA PRO A 81 32.38 -12.32 0.93
C PRO A 81 33.17 -11.05 1.27
N VAL A 82 32.79 -10.32 2.31
CA VAL A 82 33.47 -9.10 2.75
C VAL A 82 34.21 -9.36 4.07
N GLY A 83 35.44 -8.96 4.11
CA GLY A 83 36.34 -9.07 5.26
C GLY A 83 37.23 -7.83 5.43
N VAL A 84 38.28 -8.00 6.21
CA VAL A 84 39.23 -6.94 6.54
C VAL A 84 40.67 -7.43 6.42
N PHE A 85 41.55 -6.65 5.84
CA PHE A 85 42.96 -6.83 5.97
C PHE A 85 43.38 -6.58 7.43
N ALA A 86 44.26 -7.36 7.95
CA ALA A 86 44.69 -7.29 9.35
C ALA A 86 46.20 -7.50 9.52
N LYS A 87 46.73 -6.97 10.59
CA LYS A 87 48.11 -7.18 11.03
C LYS A 87 48.12 -7.78 12.43
N LEU A 88 49.05 -8.67 12.71
CA LEU A 88 49.23 -9.28 14.01
C LEU A 88 50.04 -8.32 14.92
N ILE A 89 49.47 -7.92 16.04
CA ILE A 89 50.12 -7.02 17.00
C ILE A 89 50.77 -7.79 18.14
N LYS A 90 50.05 -8.76 18.72
CA LYS A 90 50.57 -9.50 19.87
C LYS A 90 50.00 -10.91 19.95
N VAL A 91 50.80 -11.86 20.42
CA VAL A 91 50.32 -13.22 20.73
C VAL A 91 50.49 -13.47 22.23
N ILE A 92 49.46 -13.99 22.86
CA ILE A 92 49.39 -14.32 24.29
C ILE A 92 49.09 -15.81 24.39
N LYS A 93 50.00 -16.58 24.99
CA LYS A 93 49.79 -18.02 25.23
C LYS A 93 48.81 -18.20 26.42
N MET A 94 47.78 -19.04 26.23
CA MET A 94 46.86 -19.38 27.30
C MET A 94 47.40 -20.57 28.10
N PRO A 95 47.60 -20.44 29.43
CA PRO A 95 48.12 -21.55 30.25
C PRO A 95 47.12 -22.71 30.24
N GLY A 96 47.64 -23.95 29.98
CA GLY A 96 46.85 -25.17 30.09
C GLY A 96 45.99 -25.56 28.89
N THR A 97 46.06 -24.83 27.78
CA THR A 97 45.34 -25.13 26.54
C THR A 97 46.26 -24.96 25.31
N ASP A 98 45.99 -25.66 24.21
CA ASP A 98 46.68 -25.45 22.93
C ASP A 98 46.19 -24.18 22.20
N GLN A 99 45.26 -23.43 22.79
CA GLN A 99 44.73 -22.22 22.23
C GLN A 99 45.69 -21.02 22.47
N LYS A 100 45.64 -20.08 21.51
CA LYS A 100 46.37 -18.82 21.62
C LYS A 100 45.38 -17.65 21.57
N SER A 101 45.57 -16.66 22.45
CA SER A 101 44.91 -15.36 22.31
C SER A 101 45.82 -14.43 21.50
N ILE A 102 45.30 -13.88 20.42
CA ILE A 102 46.03 -12.95 19.56
C ILE A 102 45.35 -11.60 19.57
N ILE A 103 46.09 -10.51 19.47
CA ILE A 103 45.57 -9.17 19.23
C ILE A 103 45.93 -8.82 17.79
N ILE A 104 44.90 -8.52 17.01
CA ILE A 104 45.05 -8.09 15.64
C ILE A 104 44.54 -6.66 15.45
N GLN A 105 45.13 -5.94 14.53
CA GLN A 105 44.66 -4.63 14.08
C GLN A 105 44.04 -4.77 12.71
N GLY A 106 42.83 -4.32 12.56
CA GLY A 106 42.14 -4.19 11.26
C GLY A 106 42.79 -3.05 10.43
N LEU A 107 42.98 -3.29 9.16
CA LEU A 107 43.51 -2.30 8.21
C LEU A 107 42.38 -1.88 7.27
N GLY A 108 42.47 -2.07 5.96
CA GLY A 108 41.42 -1.79 5.00
C GLY A 108 40.40 -2.91 4.84
N ARG A 109 39.32 -2.66 4.13
CA ARG A 109 38.30 -3.67 3.77
C ARG A 109 38.73 -4.45 2.55
N CYS A 110 38.31 -5.72 2.48
CA CYS A 110 38.56 -6.56 1.33
C CYS A 110 37.33 -7.39 0.94
N GLN A 111 37.28 -7.75 -0.33
CA GLN A 111 36.29 -8.68 -0.85
C GLN A 111 36.99 -9.93 -1.35
N MET A 112 36.54 -11.09 -0.91
CA MET A 112 37.03 -12.37 -1.38
C MET A 112 36.56 -12.64 -2.80
N SER A 113 37.50 -12.96 -3.69
CA SER A 113 37.25 -13.44 -5.06
C SER A 113 37.07 -14.96 -5.07
N HIS A 114 38.04 -15.70 -4.51
CA HIS A 114 37.93 -17.14 -4.28
C HIS A 114 38.92 -17.63 -3.23
N LEU A 115 38.63 -18.82 -2.71
CA LEU A 115 39.48 -19.52 -1.77
C LEU A 115 40.44 -20.41 -2.56
N VAL A 116 41.74 -20.12 -2.44
CA VAL A 116 42.80 -20.76 -3.24
C VAL A 116 43.38 -22.03 -2.57
N GLN A 117 43.53 -21.97 -1.23
CA GLN A 117 44.18 -23.04 -0.48
C GLN A 117 43.62 -23.12 0.94
N LYS A 118 43.57 -24.32 1.53
CA LYS A 118 43.17 -24.56 2.92
C LYS A 118 44.30 -25.04 3.84
N GLU A 119 45.21 -25.85 3.35
CA GLU A 119 46.34 -26.38 4.13
C GLU A 119 47.66 -25.79 3.64
N PRO A 120 48.67 -25.52 4.51
CA PRO A 120 48.65 -25.68 5.97
C PRO A 120 47.86 -24.59 6.73
N TYR A 121 47.47 -23.53 6.07
CA TYR A 121 46.55 -22.46 6.50
C TYR A 121 45.77 -21.95 5.30
N THR A 122 44.65 -21.30 5.54
CA THR A 122 43.78 -20.80 4.49
C THR A 122 44.41 -19.61 3.76
N VAL A 123 44.34 -19.61 2.42
CA VAL A 123 44.74 -18.48 1.56
C VAL A 123 43.62 -18.15 0.63
N THR A 124 43.29 -16.86 0.54
CA THR A 124 42.22 -16.33 -0.34
C THR A 124 42.79 -15.30 -1.30
N ASP A 125 42.21 -15.28 -2.49
CA ASP A 125 42.41 -14.20 -3.44
C ASP A 125 41.40 -13.10 -3.11
N VAL A 126 41.87 -11.84 -2.91
CA VAL A 126 41.06 -10.74 -2.44
C VAL A 126 41.26 -9.47 -3.26
N LYS A 127 40.18 -8.71 -3.37
CA LYS A 127 40.19 -7.35 -3.92
C LYS A 127 40.06 -6.33 -2.80
N SER A 128 40.79 -5.22 -2.92
CA SER A 128 40.64 -4.12 -2.00
C SER A 128 39.26 -3.45 -2.20
N LEU A 129 38.62 -3.09 -1.11
CA LEU A 129 37.37 -2.32 -1.11
C LEU A 129 37.65 -0.92 -0.55
N PRO A 130 37.79 0.10 -1.44
CA PRO A 130 38.05 1.46 -0.99
C PRO A 130 36.91 2.01 -0.15
N GLU A 131 37.23 2.89 0.79
CA GLU A 131 36.28 3.66 1.59
C GLU A 131 36.18 5.10 1.09
N LYS A 132 34.95 5.63 1.02
CA LYS A 132 34.70 7.05 0.76
C LYS A 132 34.57 7.78 2.08
N TRP A 133 35.55 8.64 2.35
CA TRP A 133 35.59 9.45 3.55
C TRP A 133 34.76 10.72 3.33
N PRO A 134 33.83 11.05 4.22
CA PRO A 134 33.15 12.36 4.19
C PRO A 134 34.16 13.47 4.55
N ASP A 135 33.92 14.68 4.08
CA ASP A 135 34.63 15.87 4.52
C ASP A 135 34.09 16.28 5.89
N GLU A 136 34.81 15.89 6.95
CA GLU A 136 34.42 16.13 8.36
C GLU A 136 34.15 17.60 8.68
N ASN A 137 34.72 18.54 7.92
CA ASN A 137 34.58 19.97 8.16
C ASN A 137 33.42 20.62 7.38
N ASN A 138 33.03 20.05 6.21
CA ASN A 138 32.08 20.66 5.29
C ASN A 138 30.79 19.86 5.13
N ASP A 139 30.72 18.61 5.59
CA ASP A 139 29.51 17.75 5.51
C ASP A 139 28.68 17.83 6.81
N GLU A 140 27.82 18.83 6.87
CA GLU A 140 26.93 19.08 8.01
C GLU A 140 25.99 17.88 8.30
N LEU A 141 25.52 17.20 7.25
CA LEU A 141 24.67 16.03 7.38
C LEU A 141 25.41 14.84 8.02
N PHE A 142 26.66 14.62 7.61
CA PHE A 142 27.51 13.59 8.23
C PHE A 142 27.76 13.85 9.70
N ARG A 143 28.02 15.11 10.06
CA ARG A 143 28.25 15.51 11.44
C ARG A 143 27.05 15.28 12.33
N MET A 144 25.84 15.64 11.85
CA MET A 144 24.58 15.36 12.56
C MET A 144 24.35 13.86 12.74
N LEU A 145 24.62 13.04 11.70
CA LEU A 145 24.49 11.58 11.79
C LEU A 145 25.46 10.99 12.81
N TYR A 146 26.71 11.46 12.81
CA TYR A 146 27.71 11.00 13.78
C TYR A 146 27.33 11.38 15.21
N GLU A 147 26.97 12.65 15.47
CA GLU A 147 26.55 13.11 16.79
C GLU A 147 25.36 12.31 17.33
N ASN A 148 24.38 12.04 16.48
CA ASN A 148 23.24 11.21 16.83
C ASN A 148 23.68 9.77 17.15
N PHE A 149 24.52 9.15 16.33
CA PHE A 149 25.01 7.80 16.58
C PHE A 149 25.83 7.70 17.86
N HIS A 150 26.71 8.66 18.09
CA HIS A 150 27.53 8.73 19.28
C HIS A 150 26.67 8.88 20.55
N TYR A 151 25.67 9.77 20.51
CA TYR A 151 24.72 9.93 21.61
C TYR A 151 23.94 8.66 21.89
N GLU A 152 23.33 8.06 20.89
CA GLU A 152 22.54 6.83 21.01
C GLU A 152 23.38 5.63 21.49
N ALA A 153 24.63 5.51 21.01
CA ALA A 153 25.57 4.46 21.43
C ALA A 153 25.99 4.62 22.88
N THR A 154 26.36 5.82 23.31
CA THR A 154 26.77 6.10 24.68
C THR A 154 25.63 5.98 25.68
N ASP A 155 24.40 6.38 25.30
CA ASP A 155 23.19 6.19 26.10
C ASP A 155 22.84 4.71 26.26
N TYR A 156 22.98 3.92 25.20
CA TYR A 156 22.81 2.47 25.27
C TYR A 156 23.84 1.80 26.20
N ILE A 157 25.12 2.16 26.11
CA ILE A 157 26.19 1.63 26.96
C ILE A 157 25.92 1.95 28.44
N LYS A 158 25.48 3.18 28.76
CA LYS A 158 25.12 3.59 30.13
C LYS A 158 23.92 2.81 30.69
N SER A 159 22.94 2.53 29.84
CA SER A 159 21.70 1.85 30.25
C SER A 159 21.81 0.33 30.31
N SER A 160 22.89 -0.25 29.78
CA SER A 160 23.10 -1.70 29.70
C SER A 160 24.08 -2.19 30.77
N ALA A 161 23.68 -3.17 31.58
CA ALA A 161 24.54 -3.79 32.60
C ALA A 161 25.75 -4.57 32.01
N ASN A 162 25.79 -4.76 30.70
CA ASN A 162 26.84 -5.54 30.06
C ASN A 162 28.12 -4.76 29.72
N TYR A 163 28.13 -3.44 29.93
CA TYR A 163 29.27 -2.57 29.63
C TYR A 163 29.67 -1.78 30.86
N SER A 164 31.01 -1.48 30.99
CA SER A 164 31.52 -0.56 31.98
C SER A 164 31.64 0.86 31.41
N ASP A 165 31.68 1.86 32.28
CA ASP A 165 31.93 3.26 31.89
C ASP A 165 33.27 3.45 31.15
N ASP A 166 34.22 2.53 31.33
CA ASP A 166 35.49 2.53 30.60
C ASP A 166 35.33 2.42 29.08
N ALA A 167 34.21 1.79 28.62
CA ALA A 167 33.92 1.69 27.21
C ALA A 167 33.61 3.05 26.56
N ILE A 168 32.95 3.96 27.29
CA ILE A 168 32.66 5.32 26.84
C ILE A 168 33.93 6.14 26.80
N GLN A 169 34.76 6.01 27.85
CA GLN A 169 36.04 6.67 27.88
C GLN A 169 36.91 6.23 26.69
N ALA A 170 36.92 4.93 26.39
CA ALA A 170 37.63 4.37 25.26
C ALA A 170 37.17 4.92 23.89
N ILE A 171 35.86 5.16 23.71
CA ILE A 171 35.33 5.80 22.50
C ILE A 171 35.85 7.22 22.37
N ASN A 172 35.82 8.00 23.46
CA ASN A 172 36.18 9.41 23.46
C ASN A 172 37.70 9.66 23.35
N GLU A 173 38.52 8.69 23.72
CA GLU A 173 40.02 8.79 23.62
C GLU A 173 40.53 8.58 22.22
N LEU A 174 39.67 8.01 21.29
CA LEU A 174 40.07 7.86 19.89
C LEU A 174 40.09 9.20 19.16
N SER A 175 41.18 9.47 18.45
CA SER A 175 41.49 10.74 17.81
C SER A 175 40.67 11.09 16.57
N SER A 176 40.09 10.09 15.89
CA SER A 176 39.36 10.23 14.63
C SER A 176 37.90 9.75 14.74
N ILE A 177 36.98 10.53 14.19
CA ILE A 177 35.55 10.17 14.07
C ILE A 177 35.39 8.82 13.39
N HIS A 178 36.17 8.52 12.37
CA HIS A 178 36.14 7.25 11.67
C HIS A 178 36.49 6.07 12.59
N MET A 179 37.53 6.20 13.39
CA MET A 179 37.95 5.19 14.38
C MET A 179 36.85 4.99 15.43
N GLN A 180 36.27 6.08 15.92
CA GLN A 180 35.17 6.02 16.87
C GLN A 180 33.96 5.29 16.29
N CYS A 181 33.57 5.57 15.05
CA CYS A 181 32.46 4.89 14.35
C CYS A 181 32.73 3.38 14.20
N ASN A 182 33.89 3.00 13.73
CA ASN A 182 34.25 1.58 13.56
C ASN A 182 34.34 0.85 14.91
N PHE A 183 34.83 1.51 15.94
CA PHE A 183 34.89 0.95 17.28
C PHE A 183 33.50 0.74 17.87
N MET A 184 32.58 1.72 17.76
CA MET A 184 31.20 1.58 18.17
C MET A 184 30.46 0.47 17.39
N CYS A 185 30.67 0.36 16.08
CA CYS A 185 30.10 -0.72 15.26
C CYS A 185 30.58 -2.13 15.69
N SER A 186 31.83 -2.21 16.14
CA SER A 186 32.40 -3.46 16.66
C SER A 186 31.87 -3.80 18.05
N LEU A 187 31.84 -2.82 18.95
CA LEU A 187 31.52 -2.96 20.37
C LEU A 187 30.05 -3.30 20.61
N LEU A 188 29.13 -2.62 19.91
CA LEU A 188 27.70 -2.76 20.13
C LEU A 188 27.16 -4.15 19.71
N PRO A 189 26.08 -4.66 20.35
CA PRO A 189 25.59 -6.02 20.19
C PRO A 189 24.75 -6.20 18.92
N PHE A 190 25.27 -5.77 17.80
CA PHE A 190 24.64 -5.98 16.51
C PHE A 190 24.76 -7.41 16.04
N SER A 191 23.79 -7.89 15.27
CA SER A 191 23.88 -9.21 14.64
C SER A 191 25.08 -9.26 13.67
N ILE A 192 25.62 -10.45 13.45
CA ILE A 192 26.72 -10.65 12.49
C ILE A 192 26.31 -10.13 11.11
N GLU A 193 25.08 -10.42 10.70
CA GLU A 193 24.54 -9.96 9.41
C GLU A 193 24.52 -8.42 9.28
N ASP A 194 24.13 -7.72 10.36
CA ASP A 194 24.10 -6.27 10.35
C ASP A 194 25.52 -5.70 10.36
N LYS A 195 26.45 -6.29 11.13
CA LYS A 195 27.88 -5.92 11.10
C LYS A 195 28.51 -6.12 9.71
N ILE A 196 28.17 -7.20 9.02
CA ILE A 196 28.64 -7.45 7.63
C ILE A 196 28.02 -6.45 6.65
N LYS A 197 26.71 -6.09 6.80
CA LYS A 197 26.10 -5.01 5.99
C LYS A 197 26.83 -3.70 6.18
N MET A 198 27.13 -3.32 7.44
CA MET A 198 27.91 -2.11 7.77
C MET A 198 29.31 -2.16 7.14
N LEU A 199 29.99 -3.31 7.22
CA LEU A 199 31.32 -3.47 6.65
C LEU A 199 31.31 -3.40 5.11
N LYS A 200 30.21 -3.79 4.45
CA LYS A 200 30.07 -3.75 2.99
C LYS A 200 29.91 -2.33 2.45
N GLU A 201 29.35 -1.42 3.24
CA GLU A 201 29.07 -0.06 2.77
C GLU A 201 30.33 0.77 2.54
N GLU A 202 30.40 1.39 1.37
CA GLU A 202 31.54 2.20 0.91
C GLU A 202 31.62 3.56 1.62
N LYS A 203 30.44 4.15 1.90
CA LYS A 203 30.31 5.46 2.53
C LYS A 203 30.12 5.31 4.04
N LEU A 204 30.91 6.02 4.83
CA LEU A 204 30.78 6.01 6.29
C LEU A 204 29.39 6.50 6.76
N SER A 205 28.79 7.47 6.09
CA SER A 205 27.44 7.98 6.41
C SER A 205 26.35 6.89 6.29
N GLU A 206 26.41 6.05 5.26
CA GLU A 206 25.47 4.93 5.08
C GLU A 206 25.68 3.85 6.15
N ARG A 207 26.95 3.57 6.50
CA ARG A 207 27.31 2.66 7.60
C ARG A 207 26.70 3.11 8.93
N ILE A 208 26.82 4.40 9.25
CA ILE A 208 26.24 5.00 10.47
C ILE A 208 24.70 4.87 10.45
N MET A 209 24.05 5.11 9.32
CA MET A 209 22.60 4.94 9.22
C MET A 209 22.14 3.50 9.49
N ILE A 210 22.88 2.51 8.99
CA ILE A 210 22.61 1.11 9.31
C ILE A 210 22.81 0.85 10.80
N ALA A 211 23.89 1.39 11.39
CA ALA A 211 24.19 1.22 12.81
C ALA A 211 23.10 1.83 13.70
N ILE A 212 22.60 3.04 13.41
CA ILE A 212 21.50 3.68 14.14
C ILE A 212 20.24 2.82 14.06
N ARG A 213 19.88 2.33 12.87
CA ARG A 213 18.68 1.45 12.69
C ARG A 213 18.81 0.16 13.51
N SER A 214 19.98 -0.47 13.47
CA SER A 214 20.25 -1.69 14.24
C SER A 214 20.25 -1.45 15.75
N LEU A 215 20.76 -0.30 16.20
CA LEU A 215 20.76 0.09 17.63
C LEU A 215 19.33 0.32 18.14
N ASN A 216 18.51 1.00 17.36
CA ASN A 216 17.10 1.22 17.71
C ASN A 216 16.33 -0.11 17.85
N LYS A 217 16.63 -1.09 17.01
CA LYS A 217 16.05 -2.43 17.10
C LYS A 217 16.48 -3.14 18.41
N VAL A 218 17.76 -3.05 18.76
CA VAL A 218 18.30 -3.64 19.99
C VAL A 218 17.70 -2.96 21.22
N ARG A 219 17.60 -1.63 21.24
CA ARG A 219 16.97 -0.88 22.34
C ARG A 219 15.49 -1.22 22.52
N HIS A 220 14.77 -1.38 21.43
CA HIS A 220 13.35 -1.78 21.49
C HIS A 220 13.18 -3.17 22.15
N LEU A 221 14.03 -4.13 21.79
CA LEU A 221 14.03 -5.45 22.40
C LEU A 221 14.39 -5.40 23.90
N LEU A 222 15.39 -4.60 24.27
CA LEU A 222 15.81 -4.44 25.67
C LEU A 222 14.71 -3.79 26.51
N ARG A 223 14.01 -2.80 25.97
CA ARG A 223 12.87 -2.15 26.64
C ARG A 223 11.73 -3.13 26.88
N ILE A 224 11.39 -3.97 25.90
CA ILE A 224 10.39 -5.02 26.06
C ILE A 224 10.82 -6.01 27.15
N GLN A 225 12.09 -6.41 27.17
CA GLN A 225 12.63 -7.32 28.18
C GLN A 225 12.53 -6.71 29.59
N THR A 226 12.91 -5.44 29.76
CA THR A 226 12.82 -4.72 31.05
C THR A 226 11.37 -4.52 31.49
N GLU A 227 10.46 -4.25 30.56
CA GLU A 227 9.01 -4.16 30.84
C GLU A 227 8.43 -5.51 31.29
N ILE A 228 8.90 -6.62 30.70
CA ILE A 228 8.52 -7.98 31.10
C ILE A 228 9.10 -8.32 32.50
N GLU A 229 10.39 -8.03 32.75
CA GLU A 229 11.03 -8.28 34.02
C GLU A 229 10.40 -7.48 35.15
N ASN A 230 10.13 -6.19 34.96
CA ASN A 230 9.45 -5.32 35.91
C ASN A 230 8.01 -5.79 36.18
N LYS A 231 7.30 -6.24 35.15
CA LYS A 231 5.96 -6.79 35.31
C LYS A 231 5.96 -8.11 36.07
N THR A 232 6.96 -8.95 35.80
CA THR A 232 7.10 -10.26 36.47
C THR A 232 7.44 -10.12 37.96
N HIS A 233 8.27 -9.12 38.33
CA HIS A 233 8.57 -8.84 39.75
C HIS A 233 7.37 -8.27 40.51
N TYR A 234 6.61 -7.37 39.88
CA TYR A 234 5.40 -6.79 40.51
C TYR A 234 4.28 -7.83 40.64
N ASP A 235 4.10 -8.70 39.66
CA ASP A 235 3.12 -9.77 39.64
C ASP A 235 3.45 -10.90 40.65
N LEU A 236 4.74 -11.16 40.94
CA LEU A 236 5.15 -12.18 41.91
C LEU A 236 4.85 -11.78 43.38
N ASP A 237 5.07 -10.51 43.72
CA ASP A 237 4.77 -10.01 45.06
C ASP A 237 3.25 -9.90 45.31
N GLU A 238 2.48 -9.46 44.31
CA GLU A 238 1.02 -9.44 44.39
C GLU A 238 0.43 -10.84 44.35
N GLN A 239 0.96 -11.76 43.56
CA GLN A 239 0.52 -13.15 43.50
C GLN A 239 0.76 -13.91 44.80
N GLN A 240 1.88 -13.69 45.49
CA GLN A 240 2.11 -14.33 46.80
C GLN A 240 1.13 -13.85 47.86
N LYS A 241 0.81 -12.57 47.87
CA LYS A 241 -0.15 -11.96 48.78
C LYS A 241 -1.59 -12.40 48.46
N GLU A 242 -1.92 -12.44 47.16
CA GLU A 242 -3.22 -12.91 46.67
C GLU A 242 -3.41 -14.42 46.87
N TYR A 243 -2.35 -15.20 46.72
CA TYR A 243 -2.34 -16.63 46.99
C TYR A 243 -2.67 -16.93 48.47
N PHE A 244 -2.04 -16.19 49.41
CA PHE A 244 -2.28 -16.37 50.83
C PHE A 244 -3.71 -15.99 51.22
N LEU A 245 -4.24 -14.91 50.66
CA LEU A 245 -5.63 -14.48 50.86
C LEU A 245 -6.63 -15.46 50.23
N LYS A 246 -6.34 -15.95 49.03
CA LYS A 246 -7.18 -16.94 48.32
C LYS A 246 -7.17 -18.30 49.06
N GLN A 247 -6.04 -18.69 49.63
CA GLN A 247 -5.98 -19.92 50.44
C GLN A 247 -6.82 -19.80 51.72
N GLN A 248 -6.80 -18.63 52.38
CA GLN A 248 -7.69 -18.37 53.51
C GLN A 248 -9.17 -18.36 53.09
N ILE A 249 -9.51 -17.72 51.98
CA ILE A 249 -10.87 -17.71 51.46
C ILE A 249 -11.31 -19.12 51.05
N LYS A 250 -10.41 -19.94 50.49
CA LYS A 250 -10.71 -21.33 50.13
C LYS A 250 -11.01 -22.17 51.38
N ASN A 251 -10.19 -22.06 52.41
CA ASN A 251 -10.42 -22.78 53.67
C ASN A 251 -11.76 -22.36 54.34
N ILE A 252 -12.08 -21.06 54.30
CA ILE A 252 -13.35 -20.52 54.82
C ILE A 252 -14.55 -21.00 53.96
N ARG A 253 -14.40 -21.11 52.63
CA ARG A 253 -15.46 -21.62 51.73
C ARG A 253 -15.65 -23.14 51.87
N GLU A 254 -14.59 -23.91 52.13
CA GLU A 254 -14.68 -25.33 52.39
C GLU A 254 -15.38 -25.59 53.73
N GLU A 255 -15.18 -24.75 54.76
CA GLU A 255 -15.90 -24.80 56.04
C GLU A 255 -17.37 -24.35 55.92
N LEU A 256 -17.71 -23.47 54.96
CA LEU A 256 -19.09 -22.99 54.72
C LEU A 256 -19.90 -23.88 53.78
N GLY A 257 -19.32 -24.94 53.19
CA GLY A 257 -20.04 -25.90 52.33
C GLY A 257 -20.47 -25.37 50.98
N GLU A 258 -19.91 -24.22 50.49
CA GLU A 258 -20.16 -23.69 49.18
C GLU A 258 -19.29 -24.38 48.12
N GLY A 259 -19.92 -25.20 47.29
CA GLY A 259 -19.28 -25.96 46.21
C GLY A 259 -18.44 -25.12 45.25
N ASN A 260 -17.30 -25.68 44.89
CA ASN A 260 -16.12 -25.17 44.19
C ASN A 260 -16.33 -24.60 42.73
N ALA A 261 -17.36 -23.87 42.46
CA ALA A 261 -17.48 -23.23 41.15
C ALA A 261 -17.15 -21.73 41.22
N SER A 262 -16.07 -21.30 40.56
CA SER A 262 -15.74 -19.88 40.46
C SER A 262 -16.94 -19.08 39.90
N PRO A 263 -17.12 -17.80 40.30
CA PRO A 263 -18.21 -16.96 39.80
C PRO A 263 -18.27 -16.95 38.27
N GLU A 264 -17.14 -16.91 37.60
CA GLU A 264 -16.98 -16.91 36.14
C GLU A 264 -17.48 -18.25 35.56
N LYS A 265 -17.16 -19.38 36.16
CA LYS A 265 -17.67 -20.69 35.72
C LYS A 265 -19.18 -20.78 35.83
N LYS A 266 -19.78 -20.22 36.90
CA LYS A 266 -21.25 -20.19 37.09
C LYS A 266 -21.90 -19.36 36.01
N GLU A 267 -21.36 -18.17 35.70
CA GLU A 267 -21.86 -17.30 34.60
C GLU A 267 -21.80 -18.00 33.25
N ILE A 268 -20.67 -18.64 32.92
CA ILE A 268 -20.50 -19.40 31.68
C ILE A 268 -21.54 -20.53 31.59
N LEU A 269 -21.77 -21.26 32.64
CA LEU A 269 -22.77 -22.34 32.70
C LEU A 269 -24.21 -21.83 32.54
N GLU A 270 -24.54 -20.67 33.08
CA GLU A 270 -25.86 -20.06 32.95
C GLU A 270 -26.10 -19.60 31.51
N LYS A 271 -25.12 -18.92 30.91
CA LYS A 271 -25.18 -18.53 29.48
C LYS A 271 -25.27 -19.75 28.56
N ALA A 272 -24.54 -20.82 28.86
CA ALA A 272 -24.53 -22.05 28.10
C ALA A 272 -25.92 -22.74 28.03
N LYS A 273 -26.70 -22.70 29.15
CA LYS A 273 -28.07 -23.26 29.19
C LYS A 273 -29.03 -22.58 28.19
N GLN A 274 -28.74 -21.34 27.80
CA GLN A 274 -29.60 -20.57 26.87
C GLN A 274 -29.21 -20.76 25.41
N LYS A 275 -28.16 -21.53 25.08
CA LYS A 275 -27.66 -21.70 23.74
C LYS A 275 -28.20 -22.96 23.05
N ASN A 276 -28.56 -22.83 21.77
CA ASN A 276 -28.99 -23.94 20.93
C ASN A 276 -27.79 -24.55 20.20
N TRP A 277 -27.00 -25.33 20.91
CA TRP A 277 -25.85 -26.01 20.33
C TRP A 277 -26.23 -27.31 19.62
N SER A 278 -25.39 -27.71 18.65
CA SER A 278 -25.40 -29.08 18.12
C SER A 278 -24.93 -30.04 19.22
N GLU A 279 -25.23 -31.33 19.07
CA GLU A 279 -24.76 -32.34 20.02
C GLU A 279 -23.23 -32.37 20.11
N GLU A 280 -22.54 -32.17 18.99
CA GLU A 280 -21.08 -32.12 18.94
C GLU A 280 -20.53 -30.91 19.69
N THR A 281 -21.05 -29.71 19.43
CA THR A 281 -20.65 -28.48 20.13
C THR A 281 -20.90 -28.61 21.65
N ALA A 282 -22.03 -29.19 22.06
CA ALA A 282 -22.35 -29.42 23.47
C ALA A 282 -21.40 -30.43 24.14
N LYS A 283 -20.94 -31.46 23.41
CA LYS A 283 -19.94 -32.42 23.89
C LYS A 283 -18.59 -31.76 24.09
N ILE A 284 -18.15 -30.93 23.15
CA ILE A 284 -16.90 -30.19 23.24
C ILE A 284 -16.96 -29.22 24.43
N PHE A 285 -18.05 -28.46 24.57
CA PHE A 285 -18.21 -27.55 25.69
C PHE A 285 -18.14 -28.29 27.06
N LYS A 286 -18.82 -29.44 27.20
CA LYS A 286 -18.76 -30.25 28.44
C LYS A 286 -17.34 -30.73 28.73
N LYS A 287 -16.58 -31.13 27.70
CA LYS A 287 -15.19 -31.56 27.84
C LYS A 287 -14.29 -30.40 28.27
N GLU A 288 -14.43 -29.26 27.62
CA GLU A 288 -13.60 -28.10 27.84
C GLU A 288 -13.89 -27.41 29.19
N ILE A 289 -15.15 -27.37 29.62
CA ILE A 289 -15.48 -26.81 30.94
C ILE A 289 -15.00 -27.72 32.10
N ALA A 290 -14.97 -29.05 31.87
CA ALA A 290 -14.43 -29.99 32.85
C ALA A 290 -12.91 -29.81 33.04
N LYS A 291 -12.18 -29.36 32.04
CA LYS A 291 -10.75 -29.04 32.18
C LYS A 291 -10.48 -27.91 33.17
N LEU A 292 -11.41 -26.94 33.33
CA LEU A 292 -11.26 -25.89 34.35
C LEU A 292 -11.13 -26.42 35.76
N ASP A 293 -11.72 -27.57 36.05
CA ASP A 293 -11.67 -28.18 37.40
C ASP A 293 -10.29 -28.75 37.71
N THR A 294 -9.51 -29.06 36.69
CA THR A 294 -8.14 -29.60 36.78
C THR A 294 -7.05 -28.55 36.71
N LEU A 295 -7.38 -27.33 36.25
CA LEU A 295 -6.43 -26.24 36.09
C LEU A 295 -6.33 -25.39 37.34
N ASN A 296 -5.12 -24.96 37.68
CA ASN A 296 -4.92 -24.01 38.77
C ASN A 296 -5.47 -22.63 38.36
N PRO A 297 -6.40 -22.01 39.15
CA PRO A 297 -6.94 -20.68 38.82
C PRO A 297 -5.92 -19.56 38.61
N GLN A 298 -4.71 -19.72 39.09
CA GLN A 298 -3.63 -18.74 38.93
C GLN A 298 -2.71 -19.02 37.74
N SER A 299 -2.93 -20.10 37.00
CA SER A 299 -2.14 -20.40 35.82
C SER A 299 -2.58 -19.55 34.61
N PRO A 300 -1.68 -19.15 33.73
CA PRO A 300 -2.04 -18.51 32.45
C PRO A 300 -3.02 -19.38 31.66
N ASP A 301 -2.90 -20.70 31.71
CA ASP A 301 -3.77 -21.66 31.02
C ASP A 301 -5.23 -21.58 31.49
N TYR A 302 -5.48 -21.27 32.76
CA TYR A 302 -6.84 -21.08 33.28
C TYR A 302 -7.51 -19.86 32.64
N SER A 303 -6.78 -18.74 32.51
CA SER A 303 -7.28 -17.52 31.84
C SER A 303 -7.53 -17.73 30.35
N ILE A 304 -6.67 -18.48 29.68
CA ILE A 304 -6.83 -18.85 28.27
C ILE A 304 -8.08 -19.73 28.10
N GLN A 305 -8.27 -20.70 28.99
CA GLN A 305 -9.40 -21.63 28.97
C GLN A 305 -10.74 -20.91 29.25
N ILE A 306 -10.77 -19.97 30.19
CA ILE A 306 -11.95 -19.12 30.46
C ILE A 306 -12.26 -18.25 29.24
N GLY A 307 -11.26 -17.56 28.66
CA GLY A 307 -11.46 -16.74 27.47
C GLY A 307 -12.00 -17.53 26.28
N PHE A 308 -11.53 -18.76 26.09
CA PHE A 308 -12.07 -19.68 25.09
C PHE A 308 -13.54 -20.04 25.36
N LEU A 309 -13.87 -20.50 26.58
CA LEU A 309 -15.23 -20.86 26.95
C LEU A 309 -16.19 -19.66 26.86
N GLN A 310 -15.72 -18.47 27.22
CA GLN A 310 -16.49 -17.24 27.11
C GLN A 310 -16.76 -16.90 25.63
N THR A 311 -15.74 -17.00 24.77
CA THR A 311 -15.88 -16.83 23.32
C THR A 311 -16.89 -17.84 22.75
N MET A 312 -16.79 -19.12 23.17
CA MET A 312 -17.69 -20.17 22.72
C MET A 312 -19.13 -19.91 23.15
N VAL A 313 -19.35 -19.46 24.39
CA VAL A 313 -20.70 -19.16 24.91
C VAL A 313 -21.26 -17.86 24.33
N ASP A 314 -20.45 -16.85 24.11
CA ASP A 314 -20.93 -15.55 23.58
C ASP A 314 -21.25 -15.61 22.08
N LEU A 315 -20.73 -16.59 21.32
CA LEU A 315 -21.08 -16.79 19.90
C LEU A 315 -22.58 -17.05 19.73
N PRO A 316 -23.19 -16.49 18.67
CA PRO A 316 -24.64 -16.63 18.42
C PRO A 316 -24.99 -17.95 17.70
N TRP A 317 -24.72 -19.10 18.36
CA TRP A 317 -25.00 -20.40 17.76
C TRP A 317 -26.49 -20.58 17.44
N ASN A 318 -26.80 -20.84 16.16
CA ASN A 318 -28.16 -21.10 15.65
C ASN A 318 -29.18 -20.01 16.07
N PHE A 319 -28.69 -18.79 16.36
CA PHE A 319 -29.54 -17.64 16.63
C PHE A 319 -29.69 -16.78 15.37
N TYR A 320 -30.86 -16.80 14.77
CA TYR A 320 -31.15 -16.12 13.51
C TYR A 320 -32.10 -14.95 13.72
N THR A 321 -31.81 -13.81 13.10
CA THR A 321 -32.76 -12.71 12.96
C THR A 321 -33.79 -13.08 11.87
N GLN A 322 -35.06 -12.69 12.08
CA GLN A 322 -36.10 -12.94 11.09
C GLN A 322 -35.90 -12.01 9.88
N ASP A 323 -35.76 -12.63 8.69
CA ASP A 323 -35.59 -11.89 7.44
C ASP A 323 -36.87 -11.22 7.00
N ASP A 324 -36.78 -9.96 6.61
CA ASP A 324 -37.84 -9.25 5.89
C ASP A 324 -37.44 -9.18 4.39
N LEU A 325 -38.05 -10.02 3.58
CA LEU A 325 -37.78 -10.12 2.15
C LEU A 325 -38.76 -9.32 1.28
N SER A 326 -39.38 -8.28 1.87
CA SER A 326 -40.26 -7.38 1.12
C SER A 326 -39.48 -6.50 0.13
N LEU A 327 -39.58 -6.81 -1.17
CA LEU A 327 -38.95 -6.05 -2.26
C LEU A 327 -39.40 -4.60 -2.29
N THR A 328 -40.67 -4.32 -1.95
CA THR A 328 -41.20 -2.95 -1.88
C THR A 328 -40.50 -2.14 -0.81
N ARG A 329 -40.26 -2.74 0.35
CA ARG A 329 -39.52 -2.12 1.43
C ARG A 329 -38.05 -1.92 1.06
N ALA A 330 -37.42 -2.95 0.49
CA ALA A 330 -36.05 -2.88 0.02
C ALA A 330 -35.84 -1.73 -0.98
N LYS A 331 -36.73 -1.62 -1.98
CA LYS A 331 -36.72 -0.53 -2.97
C LYS A 331 -36.87 0.85 -2.30
N ARG A 332 -37.74 0.97 -1.29
CA ARG A 332 -37.94 2.23 -0.57
C ARG A 332 -36.69 2.64 0.22
N ILE A 333 -36.04 1.70 0.91
CA ILE A 333 -34.83 1.96 1.69
C ILE A 333 -33.67 2.34 0.76
N LEU A 334 -33.43 1.55 -0.31
CA LEU A 334 -32.38 1.85 -1.28
C LEU A 334 -32.60 3.22 -1.96
N ASN A 335 -33.82 3.62 -2.27
CA ASN A 335 -34.11 4.93 -2.84
C ASN A 335 -34.01 6.07 -1.84
N HIS A 336 -34.28 5.82 -0.56
CA HIS A 336 -34.12 6.80 0.48
C HIS A 336 -32.64 7.08 0.76
N ASP A 337 -31.82 6.00 0.89
CA ASP A 337 -30.43 6.11 1.32
C ASP A 337 -29.46 6.45 0.17
N HIS A 338 -29.84 6.14 -1.08
CA HIS A 338 -28.97 6.31 -2.24
C HIS A 338 -29.70 7.02 -3.38
N TYR A 339 -29.14 8.14 -3.82
CA TYR A 339 -29.66 8.85 -4.99
C TYR A 339 -29.02 8.32 -6.28
N GLY A 340 -29.79 8.16 -7.35
CA GLY A 340 -29.32 7.58 -8.62
C GLY A 340 -29.06 6.09 -8.54
N MET A 341 -28.12 5.59 -9.33
CA MET A 341 -27.69 4.18 -9.36
C MET A 341 -28.83 3.18 -9.65
N GLU A 342 -29.75 3.51 -10.55
CA GLU A 342 -30.96 2.69 -10.77
C GLU A 342 -30.62 1.24 -11.18
N LYS A 343 -29.64 1.04 -12.10
CA LYS A 343 -29.18 -0.29 -12.52
C LYS A 343 -28.63 -1.11 -11.34
N VAL A 344 -27.84 -0.47 -10.46
CA VAL A 344 -27.27 -1.13 -9.26
C VAL A 344 -28.37 -1.57 -8.30
N LYS A 345 -29.33 -0.67 -8.05
CA LYS A 345 -30.49 -0.98 -7.20
C LYS A 345 -31.35 -2.11 -7.78
N GLU A 346 -31.56 -2.10 -9.08
CA GLU A 346 -32.33 -3.15 -9.77
C GLU A 346 -31.63 -4.50 -9.62
N ARG A 347 -30.32 -4.58 -9.87
CA ARG A 347 -29.54 -5.81 -9.66
C ARG A 347 -29.58 -6.29 -8.21
N ILE A 348 -29.49 -5.38 -7.25
CA ILE A 348 -29.63 -5.73 -5.82
C ILE A 348 -31.04 -6.29 -5.54
N LEU A 349 -32.09 -5.68 -6.11
CA LEU A 349 -33.45 -6.16 -5.93
C LEU A 349 -33.69 -7.53 -6.61
N GLU A 350 -33.14 -7.77 -7.80
CA GLU A 350 -33.14 -9.07 -8.47
C GLU A 350 -32.48 -10.15 -7.58
N TYR A 351 -31.30 -9.84 -7.05
CA TYR A 351 -30.60 -10.74 -6.13
C TYR A 351 -31.42 -11.06 -4.88
N LEU A 352 -32.04 -10.04 -4.26
CA LEU A 352 -32.93 -10.24 -3.09
C LEU A 352 -34.17 -11.04 -3.44
N ALA A 353 -34.72 -10.87 -4.65
CA ALA A 353 -35.87 -11.63 -5.14
C ALA A 353 -35.53 -13.11 -5.31
N VAL A 354 -34.41 -13.44 -5.95
CA VAL A 354 -33.94 -14.83 -6.10
C VAL A 354 -33.73 -15.46 -4.73
N ARG A 355 -33.12 -14.74 -3.79
CA ARG A 355 -32.90 -15.22 -2.41
C ARG A 355 -34.23 -15.44 -1.66
N ALA A 356 -35.23 -14.61 -1.90
CA ALA A 356 -36.58 -14.81 -1.34
C ALA A 356 -37.26 -16.09 -1.85
N LEU A 357 -37.13 -16.37 -3.14
CA LEU A 357 -37.71 -17.54 -3.78
C LEU A 357 -36.98 -18.83 -3.40
N ASN A 358 -35.63 -18.80 -3.31
CA ASN A 358 -34.81 -19.97 -2.99
C ASN A 358 -34.75 -20.32 -1.50
N GLY A 359 -35.44 -19.58 -0.62
CA GLY A 359 -35.36 -19.79 0.83
C GLY A 359 -33.97 -19.63 1.40
N GLY A 360 -33.11 -18.83 0.73
CA GLY A 360 -31.73 -18.56 1.17
C GLY A 360 -30.73 -19.68 0.89
N LYS A 361 -31.06 -20.62 0.01
CA LYS A 361 -30.12 -21.66 -0.44
C LYS A 361 -29.09 -21.03 -1.39
N LYS A 362 -27.86 -21.54 -1.34
CA LYS A 362 -26.67 -21.20 -2.17
C LYS A 362 -26.90 -20.04 -3.16
N SER A 363 -26.58 -18.83 -2.74
CA SER A 363 -26.56 -17.64 -3.60
C SER A 363 -25.13 -17.19 -3.82
N PRO A 364 -24.74 -16.71 -5.00
CA PRO A 364 -23.41 -16.14 -5.23
C PRO A 364 -23.18 -14.95 -4.30
N ILE A 365 -21.93 -14.60 -4.05
CA ILE A 365 -21.57 -13.48 -3.22
C ILE A 365 -21.65 -12.21 -4.05
N LEU A 366 -22.28 -11.16 -3.52
CA LEU A 366 -22.29 -9.88 -4.19
C LEU A 366 -20.93 -9.19 -4.07
N CYS A 367 -20.36 -8.76 -5.18
CA CYS A 367 -19.17 -7.90 -5.19
C CYS A 367 -19.52 -6.53 -5.81
N LEU A 368 -19.51 -5.50 -4.99
CA LEU A 368 -19.73 -4.12 -5.44
C LEU A 368 -18.37 -3.52 -5.81
N TYR A 369 -18.12 -3.29 -7.10
CA TYR A 369 -16.85 -2.76 -7.55
C TYR A 369 -17.00 -1.41 -8.27
N GLY A 370 -15.94 -0.60 -8.26
CA GLY A 370 -15.91 0.72 -8.89
C GLY A 370 -15.07 1.73 -8.12
N PRO A 371 -15.03 2.99 -8.55
CA PRO A 371 -14.14 3.98 -7.96
C PRO A 371 -14.40 4.24 -6.47
N PRO A 372 -13.40 4.77 -5.73
CA PRO A 372 -13.57 5.08 -4.33
C PRO A 372 -14.59 6.20 -4.08
N GLY A 373 -15.31 6.13 -2.95
CA GLY A 373 -16.23 7.18 -2.53
C GLY A 373 -17.61 7.18 -3.19
N VAL A 374 -17.97 6.16 -3.98
CA VAL A 374 -19.28 6.04 -4.63
C VAL A 374 -20.36 5.39 -3.74
N GLY A 375 -20.03 5.02 -2.50
CA GLY A 375 -21.01 4.50 -1.56
C GLY A 375 -21.16 2.96 -1.54
N LYS A 376 -20.19 2.19 -2.04
CA LYS A 376 -20.23 0.71 -2.03
C LYS A 376 -20.51 0.12 -0.65
N THR A 377 -19.78 0.56 0.36
CA THR A 377 -19.94 0.08 1.74
C THR A 377 -21.28 0.50 2.37
N SER A 378 -21.80 1.70 2.02
CA SER A 378 -23.11 2.16 2.49
C SER A 378 -24.27 1.39 1.84
N LEU A 379 -24.13 0.96 0.57
CA LEU A 379 -25.09 0.07 -0.08
C LEU A 379 -25.25 -1.24 0.71
N GLY A 380 -24.14 -1.84 1.15
CA GLY A 380 -24.20 -3.03 2.00
C GLY A 380 -24.93 -2.81 3.33
N LYS A 381 -24.77 -1.63 3.95
CA LYS A 381 -25.52 -1.26 5.14
C LYS A 381 -27.03 -1.13 4.86
N SER A 382 -27.40 -0.54 3.73
CA SER A 382 -28.80 -0.38 3.33
C SER A 382 -29.44 -1.74 2.96
N ILE A 383 -28.68 -2.68 2.38
CA ILE A 383 -29.14 -4.06 2.16
C ILE A 383 -29.43 -4.74 3.51
N ALA A 384 -28.56 -4.59 4.49
CA ALA A 384 -28.77 -5.14 5.84
C ALA A 384 -30.05 -4.56 6.48
N ALA A 385 -30.24 -3.25 6.39
CA ALA A 385 -31.44 -2.56 6.90
C ALA A 385 -32.72 -3.03 6.16
N ALA A 386 -32.64 -3.22 4.84
CA ALA A 386 -33.75 -3.74 4.03
C ALA A 386 -34.18 -5.13 4.47
N MET A 387 -33.24 -6.01 4.78
CA MET A 387 -33.48 -7.38 5.23
C MET A 387 -33.77 -7.49 6.74
N LYS A 388 -33.68 -6.42 7.50
CA LYS A 388 -33.70 -6.42 8.99
C LYS A 388 -32.63 -7.31 9.63
N ARG A 389 -31.50 -7.51 8.93
CA ARG A 389 -30.36 -8.26 9.45
C ARG A 389 -29.39 -7.37 10.22
N LYS A 390 -28.66 -7.96 11.15
CA LYS A 390 -27.50 -7.30 11.76
C LYS A 390 -26.43 -7.06 10.71
N TYR A 391 -25.67 -5.97 10.90
CA TYR A 391 -24.62 -5.53 9.98
C TYR A 391 -23.26 -5.60 10.66
N VAL A 392 -22.27 -6.19 10.00
CA VAL A 392 -20.88 -6.16 10.41
C VAL A 392 -19.99 -5.84 9.22
N ARG A 393 -18.87 -5.17 9.47
CA ARG A 393 -17.88 -4.79 8.46
C ARG A 393 -16.50 -5.23 8.89
N MET A 394 -15.79 -5.87 7.98
CA MET A 394 -14.37 -6.22 8.11
C MET A 394 -13.60 -5.61 6.95
N SER A 395 -12.61 -4.76 7.25
CA SER A 395 -11.67 -4.29 6.24
C SER A 395 -10.61 -5.34 6.01
N LEU A 396 -10.38 -5.66 4.74
CA LEU A 396 -9.36 -6.62 4.29
C LEU A 396 -8.04 -5.91 3.91
N GLY A 397 -8.05 -4.57 3.81
CA GLY A 397 -6.84 -3.79 3.55
C GLY A 397 -5.82 -3.93 4.67
N GLY A 398 -4.61 -4.37 4.31
CA GLY A 398 -3.52 -4.60 5.28
C GLY A 398 -3.52 -5.97 5.93
N LEU A 399 -4.34 -6.91 5.47
CA LEU A 399 -4.25 -8.32 5.86
C LEU A 399 -3.06 -8.98 5.17
N HIS A 400 -2.14 -9.50 5.98
CA HIS A 400 -0.91 -10.17 5.51
C HIS A 400 -0.76 -11.60 6.04
N ASP A 401 -1.59 -12.00 7.01
CA ASP A 401 -1.51 -13.29 7.70
C ASP A 401 -2.86 -14.01 7.63
N GLU A 402 -2.84 -15.29 7.22
CA GLU A 402 -3.99 -16.18 7.23
C GLU A 402 -4.59 -16.34 8.63
N ALA A 403 -3.76 -16.33 9.67
CA ALA A 403 -4.17 -16.44 11.06
C ALA A 403 -5.08 -15.26 11.51
N GLU A 404 -5.04 -14.10 10.85
CA GLU A 404 -6.00 -13.05 11.12
C GLU A 404 -7.44 -13.43 10.73
N ILE A 405 -7.62 -14.30 9.72
CA ILE A 405 -8.93 -14.77 9.27
C ILE A 405 -9.37 -15.97 10.09
N ARG A 406 -8.50 -16.99 10.20
CA ARG A 406 -8.79 -18.28 10.85
C ARG A 406 -8.45 -18.36 12.33
N GLY A 407 -7.83 -17.31 12.91
CA GLY A 407 -7.38 -17.33 14.31
C GLY A 407 -6.05 -18.04 14.52
N HIS A 408 -5.47 -17.82 15.69
CA HIS A 408 -4.22 -18.45 16.11
C HIS A 408 -4.52 -19.70 16.96
N ARG A 409 -3.69 -20.74 16.85
CA ARG A 409 -3.83 -21.91 17.71
C ARG A 409 -3.70 -21.53 19.17
N ARG A 410 -4.55 -22.06 20.04
CA ARG A 410 -4.60 -21.76 21.50
C ARG A 410 -3.30 -22.00 22.27
N THR A 411 -2.39 -22.79 21.71
CA THR A 411 -1.09 -23.08 22.30
C THR A 411 -0.12 -21.90 22.31
N TYR A 412 -0.41 -20.84 21.55
CA TYR A 412 0.43 -19.64 21.52
C TYR A 412 -0.02 -18.61 22.56
N VAL A 413 0.93 -17.99 23.24
CA VAL A 413 0.65 -16.88 24.17
C VAL A 413 0.07 -15.71 23.37
N GLY A 414 -1.09 -15.20 23.80
CA GLY A 414 -1.79 -14.13 23.08
C GLY A 414 -2.65 -14.61 21.90
N ALA A 415 -2.90 -15.92 21.77
CA ALA A 415 -3.82 -16.47 20.77
C ALA A 415 -5.19 -15.81 20.83
N MET A 416 -5.76 -15.52 19.67
CA MET A 416 -7.06 -14.86 19.53
C MET A 416 -7.87 -15.52 18.41
N PRO A 417 -9.22 -15.53 18.53
CA PRO A 417 -10.08 -15.99 17.44
C PRO A 417 -9.90 -15.11 16.20
N GLY A 418 -10.15 -15.71 15.04
CA GLY A 418 -10.08 -15.02 13.76
C GLY A 418 -11.04 -13.84 13.68
N ARG A 419 -10.74 -12.92 12.75
CA ARG A 419 -11.59 -11.73 12.54
C ARG A 419 -13.02 -12.10 12.12
N ILE A 420 -13.22 -13.23 11.43
CA ILE A 420 -14.56 -13.72 11.09
C ILE A 420 -15.35 -13.99 12.36
N ILE A 421 -14.82 -14.82 13.25
CA ILE A 421 -15.46 -15.17 14.53
C ILE A 421 -15.65 -13.95 15.44
N LYS A 422 -14.65 -13.05 15.52
CA LYS A 422 -14.79 -11.78 16.27
C LYS A 422 -15.93 -10.91 15.76
N ASN A 423 -16.15 -10.87 14.45
CA ASN A 423 -17.25 -10.10 13.87
C ASN A 423 -18.60 -10.82 14.04
N MET A 424 -18.64 -12.16 14.05
CA MET A 424 -19.85 -12.91 14.40
C MET A 424 -20.28 -12.67 15.85
N LEU A 425 -19.33 -12.59 16.79
CA LEU A 425 -19.58 -12.15 18.17
C LEU A 425 -20.22 -10.76 18.23
N LYS A 426 -19.66 -9.78 17.48
CA LYS A 426 -20.21 -8.42 17.41
C LYS A 426 -21.61 -8.36 16.79
N ALA A 427 -21.87 -9.22 15.81
CA ALA A 427 -23.17 -9.31 15.16
C ALA A 427 -24.27 -9.78 16.13
N GLY A 428 -23.95 -10.72 17.01
CA GLY A 428 -24.91 -11.35 17.90
C GLY A 428 -26.02 -12.14 17.20
N SER A 429 -25.81 -12.51 15.92
CA SER A 429 -26.70 -13.37 15.14
C SER A 429 -25.91 -14.23 14.15
N SER A 430 -26.40 -15.42 13.81
CA SER A 430 -25.75 -16.34 12.87
C SER A 430 -26.02 -16.00 11.39
N ASN A 431 -26.89 -15.05 11.09
CA ASN A 431 -27.24 -14.63 9.74
C ASN A 431 -27.05 -13.12 9.47
N PRO A 432 -25.95 -12.51 9.89
CA PRO A 432 -25.72 -11.08 9.60
C PRO A 432 -25.48 -10.85 8.09
N VAL A 433 -25.54 -9.58 7.70
CA VAL A 433 -24.90 -9.10 6.47
C VAL A 433 -23.46 -8.74 6.82
N PHE A 434 -22.53 -9.42 6.21
CA PHE A 434 -21.09 -9.31 6.48
C PHE A 434 -20.39 -8.63 5.30
N ILE A 435 -19.91 -7.41 5.50
CA ILE A 435 -19.19 -6.66 4.47
C ILE A 435 -17.69 -6.96 4.57
N LEU A 436 -17.15 -7.47 3.47
CA LEU A 436 -15.71 -7.64 3.23
C LEU A 436 -15.23 -6.45 2.40
N ASP A 437 -14.72 -5.44 3.09
CA ASP A 437 -14.37 -4.17 2.46
C ASP A 437 -12.93 -4.19 1.94
N GLU A 438 -12.72 -3.66 0.73
CA GLU A 438 -11.41 -3.57 0.06
C GLU A 438 -10.77 -4.96 -0.20
N ILE A 439 -11.53 -5.92 -0.79
CA ILE A 439 -11.02 -7.26 -1.10
C ILE A 439 -9.87 -7.24 -2.13
N ASP A 440 -9.80 -6.21 -2.94
CA ASP A 440 -8.72 -5.92 -3.89
C ASP A 440 -7.37 -5.59 -3.21
N LYS A 441 -7.37 -5.35 -1.90
CA LYS A 441 -6.16 -5.04 -1.14
C LYS A 441 -5.64 -6.21 -0.30
N VAL A 442 -6.19 -7.39 -0.48
CA VAL A 442 -5.69 -8.61 0.17
C VAL A 442 -4.31 -8.93 -0.42
N ALA A 443 -3.31 -9.09 0.45
CA ALA A 443 -1.96 -9.46 0.03
C ALA A 443 -1.96 -10.81 -0.70
N GLN A 444 -1.25 -10.88 -1.82
CA GLN A 444 -0.93 -12.17 -2.45
C GLN A 444 0.04 -12.95 -1.55
N SER A 445 0.03 -14.28 -1.64
CA SER A 445 0.73 -15.22 -0.78
C SER A 445 2.11 -14.76 -0.31
N ASN A 446 2.32 -14.72 1.01
CA ASN A 446 3.56 -14.37 1.69
C ASN A 446 4.04 -15.55 2.54
N PHE A 447 5.24 -15.46 3.12
CA PHE A 447 5.81 -16.45 4.04
C PHE A 447 4.90 -16.82 5.23
N ASN A 448 3.89 -16.00 5.57
CA ASN A 448 2.97 -16.18 6.69
C ASN A 448 1.61 -16.79 6.27
N GLY A 449 1.51 -17.43 5.11
CA GLY A 449 0.29 -18.06 4.62
C GLY A 449 -0.37 -17.29 3.47
N ASP A 450 -1.54 -17.76 3.06
CA ASP A 450 -2.31 -17.20 1.94
C ASP A 450 -3.70 -16.74 2.42
N PRO A 451 -3.87 -15.45 2.76
CA PRO A 451 -5.17 -14.92 3.16
C PRO A 451 -6.27 -15.12 2.10
N ALA A 452 -5.92 -15.18 0.81
CA ALA A 452 -6.88 -15.41 -0.26
C ALA A 452 -7.46 -16.82 -0.20
N SER A 453 -6.64 -17.83 0.12
CA SER A 453 -7.10 -19.22 0.32
C SER A 453 -8.04 -19.34 1.53
N ALA A 454 -7.74 -18.65 2.64
CA ALA A 454 -8.65 -18.63 3.80
C ALA A 454 -9.98 -17.95 3.46
N LEU A 455 -9.98 -16.90 2.63
CA LEU A 455 -11.23 -16.28 2.16
C LEU A 455 -12.01 -17.18 1.22
N LEU A 456 -11.36 -18.03 0.43
CA LEU A 456 -12.06 -19.00 -0.43
C LEU A 456 -12.93 -19.95 0.40
N GLU A 457 -12.43 -20.47 1.53
CA GLU A 457 -13.22 -21.31 2.44
C GLU A 457 -14.42 -20.57 3.04
N VAL A 458 -14.22 -19.31 3.45
CA VAL A 458 -15.30 -18.45 3.99
C VAL A 458 -16.37 -18.16 2.94
N LEU A 459 -15.96 -17.96 1.69
CA LEU A 459 -16.79 -17.47 0.61
C LEU A 459 -17.37 -18.61 -0.25
N ASP A 460 -16.86 -19.83 -0.17
CA ASP A 460 -17.39 -20.96 -0.91
C ASP A 460 -18.66 -21.51 -0.25
N PRO A 461 -19.83 -21.45 -0.92
CA PRO A 461 -21.06 -21.97 -0.35
C PRO A 461 -21.06 -23.50 -0.10
N GLU A 462 -20.06 -24.22 -0.62
CA GLU A 462 -19.91 -25.66 -0.39
C GLU A 462 -19.08 -25.96 0.86
N GLN A 463 -18.20 -25.03 1.28
CA GLN A 463 -17.28 -25.19 2.39
C GLN A 463 -17.65 -24.35 3.62
N ASN A 464 -18.33 -23.22 3.45
CA ASN A 464 -18.60 -22.25 4.52
C ASN A 464 -19.57 -22.74 5.62
N ASN A 465 -20.20 -23.88 5.44
CA ASN A 465 -20.98 -24.54 6.48
C ASN A 465 -20.12 -25.18 7.58
N ALA A 466 -18.83 -25.39 7.32
CA ALA A 466 -17.84 -25.99 8.21
C ALA A 466 -16.57 -25.12 8.26
N PHE A 467 -16.72 -23.81 8.45
CA PHE A 467 -15.57 -22.90 8.59
C PHE A 467 -14.81 -23.21 9.86
N HIS A 468 -13.54 -23.62 9.71
CA HIS A 468 -12.68 -23.96 10.84
C HIS A 468 -11.90 -22.75 11.37
N ASP A 469 -12.12 -22.41 12.66
CA ASP A 469 -11.32 -21.40 13.34
C ASP A 469 -10.31 -22.10 14.28
N ASN A 470 -9.01 -21.79 14.08
CA ASN A 470 -7.91 -22.41 14.82
C ASN A 470 -7.93 -22.12 16.35
N TYR A 471 -8.53 -21.01 16.77
CA TYR A 471 -8.66 -20.68 18.18
C TYR A 471 -9.80 -21.47 18.83
N LEU A 472 -10.92 -21.56 18.15
CA LEU A 472 -12.06 -22.37 18.61
C LEU A 472 -11.77 -23.87 18.49
N ASP A 473 -10.94 -24.29 17.53
CA ASP A 473 -10.63 -25.67 17.18
C ASP A 473 -11.92 -26.49 16.92
N MET A 474 -12.85 -25.83 16.21
CA MET A 474 -14.13 -26.39 15.82
C MET A 474 -14.71 -25.64 14.63
N ASP A 475 -15.65 -26.28 13.95
CA ASP A 475 -16.32 -25.72 12.79
C ASP A 475 -17.47 -24.80 13.20
N TYR A 476 -17.62 -23.69 12.50
CA TYR A 476 -18.72 -22.74 12.65
C TYR A 476 -19.47 -22.57 11.33
N ASP A 477 -20.80 -22.71 11.36
CA ASP A 477 -21.64 -22.60 10.17
C ASP A 477 -21.83 -21.13 9.75
N LEU A 478 -21.24 -20.75 8.62
CA LEU A 478 -21.38 -19.45 7.97
C LEU A 478 -22.38 -19.47 6.80
N SER A 479 -23.05 -20.60 6.50
CA SER A 479 -23.92 -20.77 5.32
C SER A 479 -25.11 -19.81 5.28
N LYS A 480 -25.52 -19.28 6.42
CA LYS A 480 -26.64 -18.31 6.53
C LYS A 480 -26.20 -16.85 6.53
N VAL A 481 -24.89 -16.61 6.58
CA VAL A 481 -24.31 -15.26 6.49
C VAL A 481 -24.48 -14.75 5.05
N LEU A 482 -24.84 -13.49 4.90
CA LEU A 482 -24.82 -12.83 3.60
C LEU A 482 -23.53 -12.04 3.45
N PHE A 483 -22.58 -12.59 2.71
CA PHE A 483 -21.33 -11.89 2.40
C PHE A 483 -21.52 -10.92 1.24
N ILE A 484 -21.01 -9.70 1.41
CA ILE A 484 -20.95 -8.70 0.35
C ILE A 484 -19.50 -8.18 0.32
N ALA A 485 -18.83 -8.33 -0.79
CA ALA A 485 -17.49 -7.81 -1.00
C ALA A 485 -17.54 -6.40 -1.62
N THR A 486 -16.54 -5.58 -1.34
CA THR A 486 -16.31 -4.33 -2.06
C THR A 486 -14.90 -4.30 -2.64
N ALA A 487 -14.76 -3.78 -3.86
CA ALA A 487 -13.47 -3.64 -4.53
C ALA A 487 -13.39 -2.31 -5.28
N ASN A 488 -12.19 -1.79 -5.46
CA ASN A 488 -11.95 -0.67 -6.36
C ASN A 488 -11.44 -1.16 -7.71
N ASP A 489 -10.60 -2.21 -7.72
CA ASP A 489 -9.99 -2.79 -8.91
C ASP A 489 -10.15 -4.32 -8.90
N LEU A 490 -10.77 -4.86 -9.95
CA LEU A 490 -10.95 -6.31 -10.11
C LEU A 490 -9.68 -7.02 -10.60
N SER A 491 -8.76 -6.31 -11.26
CA SER A 491 -7.59 -6.90 -11.91
C SER A 491 -6.60 -7.55 -10.94
N VAL A 492 -6.60 -7.07 -9.69
CA VAL A 492 -5.71 -7.56 -8.62
C VAL A 492 -6.31 -8.70 -7.80
N ILE A 493 -7.62 -8.99 -7.98
CA ILE A 493 -8.30 -10.04 -7.22
C ILE A 493 -8.01 -11.40 -7.88
N PRO A 494 -7.63 -12.43 -7.11
CA PRO A 494 -7.43 -13.77 -7.65
C PRO A 494 -8.68 -14.32 -8.35
N ARG A 495 -8.50 -14.91 -9.55
CA ARG A 495 -9.59 -15.46 -10.35
C ARG A 495 -10.51 -16.43 -9.59
N PRO A 496 -10.01 -17.37 -8.75
CA PRO A 496 -10.87 -18.26 -7.99
C PRO A 496 -11.85 -17.57 -7.05
N LEU A 497 -11.49 -16.37 -6.55
CA LEU A 497 -12.42 -15.55 -5.76
C LEU A 497 -13.45 -14.85 -6.65
N LEU A 498 -13.03 -14.31 -7.81
CA LEU A 498 -13.93 -13.65 -8.77
C LEU A 498 -15.00 -14.60 -9.31
N ASP A 499 -14.65 -15.86 -9.60
CA ASP A 499 -15.56 -16.88 -10.14
C ASP A 499 -16.73 -17.20 -9.18
N ARG A 500 -16.59 -16.89 -7.89
CA ARG A 500 -17.63 -17.09 -6.87
C ARG A 500 -18.50 -15.86 -6.61
N MET A 501 -18.19 -14.75 -7.29
CA MET A 501 -18.81 -13.45 -7.03
C MET A 501 -19.73 -13.03 -8.19
N GLU A 502 -20.88 -12.50 -7.84
CA GLU A 502 -21.70 -11.72 -8.76
C GLU A 502 -21.24 -10.27 -8.74
N LEU A 503 -20.69 -9.82 -9.88
CA LEU A 503 -20.09 -8.50 -10.01
C LEU A 503 -21.14 -7.45 -10.32
N ILE A 504 -21.25 -6.42 -9.50
CA ILE A 504 -22.12 -5.26 -9.70
C ILE A 504 -21.25 -3.99 -9.78
N GLU A 505 -21.20 -3.40 -10.94
CA GLU A 505 -20.47 -2.15 -11.16
C GLU A 505 -21.21 -0.95 -10.54
N VAL A 506 -20.52 -0.24 -9.66
CA VAL A 506 -20.99 1.01 -9.07
C VAL A 506 -20.20 2.15 -9.70
N GLY A 507 -20.75 2.75 -10.73
CA GLY A 507 -20.11 3.85 -11.45
C GLY A 507 -19.97 5.14 -10.63
N GLY A 508 -19.19 6.07 -11.15
CA GLY A 508 -19.06 7.41 -10.57
C GLY A 508 -20.35 8.23 -10.72
N TYR A 509 -20.44 9.31 -9.94
CA TYR A 509 -21.53 10.27 -9.98
C TYR A 509 -21.19 11.45 -10.89
N ILE A 510 -22.22 11.97 -11.56
CA ILE A 510 -22.15 13.24 -12.27
C ILE A 510 -22.34 14.43 -11.34
N THR A 511 -22.04 15.65 -11.80
CA THR A 511 -22.16 16.88 -10.98
C THR A 511 -23.55 17.06 -10.41
N GLU A 512 -24.59 16.81 -11.20
CA GLU A 512 -25.98 16.91 -10.77
C GLU A 512 -26.35 15.88 -9.71
N GLU A 513 -25.87 14.63 -9.87
CA GLU A 513 -26.07 13.58 -8.87
C GLU A 513 -25.32 13.89 -7.58
N LYS A 514 -24.06 14.35 -7.67
CA LYS A 514 -23.27 14.79 -6.51
C LYS A 514 -23.96 15.93 -5.76
N THR A 515 -24.54 16.90 -6.49
CA THR A 515 -25.28 18.04 -5.90
C THR A 515 -26.51 17.56 -5.13
N GLU A 516 -27.26 16.61 -5.71
CA GLU A 516 -28.44 16.06 -5.02
C GLU A 516 -28.05 15.19 -3.82
N ILE A 517 -26.97 14.39 -3.94
CA ILE A 517 -26.41 13.61 -2.81
C ILE A 517 -25.95 14.56 -1.70
N ALA A 518 -25.22 15.62 -2.06
CA ALA A 518 -24.77 16.60 -1.10
C ALA A 518 -25.94 17.24 -0.35
N LYS A 519 -26.97 17.66 -1.06
CA LYS A 519 -28.16 18.29 -0.49
C LYS A 519 -28.95 17.38 0.42
N ARG A 520 -29.15 16.11 0.01
CA ARG A 520 -30.05 15.17 0.73
C ARG A 520 -29.35 14.46 1.88
N HIS A 521 -28.05 14.20 1.76
CA HIS A 521 -27.34 13.33 2.70
C HIS A 521 -26.14 14.03 3.36
N LEU A 522 -25.17 14.57 2.57
CA LEU A 522 -23.92 15.05 3.15
C LEU A 522 -24.09 16.32 3.99
N VAL A 523 -24.84 17.31 3.48
CA VAL A 523 -25.04 18.57 4.21
C VAL A 523 -25.80 18.36 5.51
N PRO A 524 -26.92 17.61 5.58
CA PRO A 524 -27.59 17.31 6.84
C PRO A 524 -26.71 16.58 7.85
N GLU A 525 -25.95 15.55 7.39
CA GLU A 525 -25.04 14.80 8.23
C GLU A 525 -23.94 15.68 8.83
N GLU A 526 -23.33 16.56 8.02
CA GLU A 526 -22.26 17.44 8.49
C GLU A 526 -22.77 18.61 9.33
N LEU A 527 -23.99 19.07 9.11
CA LEU A 527 -24.63 20.05 10.00
C LEU A 527 -24.86 19.46 11.40
N GLU A 528 -25.37 18.23 11.48
CA GLU A 528 -25.53 17.51 12.74
C GLU A 528 -24.18 17.29 13.45
N SER A 529 -23.17 16.82 12.71
CA SER A 529 -21.82 16.56 13.26
C SER A 529 -21.13 17.82 13.80
N THR A 530 -21.37 18.97 13.19
CA THR A 530 -20.82 20.28 13.60
C THR A 530 -21.68 21.03 14.61
N GLY A 531 -22.90 20.53 14.94
CA GLY A 531 -23.87 21.20 15.82
C GLY A 531 -24.54 22.44 15.24
N LEU A 532 -24.33 22.70 13.95
CA LEU A 532 -24.91 23.84 13.25
C LEU A 532 -26.40 23.62 12.88
N ASP A 533 -26.91 22.42 13.01
CA ASP A 533 -28.33 22.06 12.86
C ASP A 533 -29.26 22.79 13.87
N LYS A 534 -28.70 23.16 15.04
CA LYS A 534 -29.37 23.82 16.15
C LYS A 534 -29.31 25.36 16.11
N VAL A 535 -28.55 25.91 15.17
CA VAL A 535 -28.34 27.36 15.04
C VAL A 535 -29.50 27.99 14.30
N SER A 536 -29.93 29.18 14.77
CA SER A 536 -30.95 29.99 14.12
C SER A 536 -30.38 31.38 13.78
N PRO A 537 -30.51 31.87 12.53
CA PRO A 537 -31.13 31.21 11.34
C PRO A 537 -30.35 29.95 10.88
N LYS A 538 -31.08 29.03 10.21
CA LYS A 538 -30.56 27.74 9.80
C LYS A 538 -29.48 27.89 8.70
N VAL A 539 -28.33 27.28 8.93
CA VAL A 539 -27.24 27.23 7.93
C VAL A 539 -27.65 26.33 6.76
N SER A 540 -27.40 26.77 5.54
CA SER A 540 -27.74 26.02 4.32
C SER A 540 -26.75 26.31 3.18
N PHE A 541 -26.69 25.44 2.19
CA PHE A 541 -25.94 25.67 0.95
C PHE A 541 -26.88 25.98 -0.21
N ASN A 542 -26.57 27.02 -0.98
CA ASN A 542 -27.21 27.22 -2.27
C ASN A 542 -26.76 26.11 -3.25
N LYS A 543 -27.66 25.73 -4.18
CA LYS A 543 -27.34 24.74 -5.22
C LYS A 543 -26.08 25.13 -6.00
N ASN A 544 -25.96 26.38 -6.41
CA ASN A 544 -24.79 26.89 -7.15
C ASN A 544 -23.50 26.82 -6.32
N ALA A 545 -23.57 26.94 -4.99
CA ALA A 545 -22.41 26.77 -4.12
C ALA A 545 -21.91 25.31 -4.07
N LEU A 546 -22.85 24.35 -4.02
CA LEU A 546 -22.50 22.93 -4.08
C LEU A 546 -21.89 22.55 -5.43
N GLU A 547 -22.48 23.01 -6.53
CA GLU A 547 -21.94 22.83 -7.88
C GLU A 547 -20.55 23.46 -8.01
N PHE A 548 -20.37 24.66 -7.45
CA PHE A 548 -19.08 25.34 -7.44
C PHE A 548 -18.00 24.57 -6.63
N ILE A 549 -18.36 23.98 -5.48
CA ILE A 549 -17.46 23.13 -4.71
C ILE A 549 -17.08 21.89 -5.54
N ILE A 550 -18.06 21.24 -6.18
CA ILE A 550 -17.84 20.04 -6.98
C ILE A 550 -16.90 20.31 -8.15
N GLU A 551 -17.10 21.40 -8.86
CA GLU A 551 -16.35 21.74 -10.08
C GLU A 551 -14.97 22.31 -9.81
N HIS A 552 -14.77 23.03 -8.69
CA HIS A 552 -13.56 23.82 -8.44
C HIS A 552 -12.72 23.35 -7.24
N TYR A 553 -13.28 22.55 -6.33
CA TYR A 553 -12.55 22.09 -5.13
C TYR A 553 -12.46 20.57 -5.01
N THR A 554 -13.09 19.82 -5.93
CA THR A 554 -13.00 18.35 -5.92
C THR A 554 -12.67 17.82 -7.30
N ARG A 555 -11.80 16.76 -7.31
CA ARG A 555 -11.53 15.92 -8.49
C ARG A 555 -11.68 14.47 -8.06
N GLU A 556 -12.86 13.91 -8.18
CA GLU A 556 -13.17 12.53 -7.79
C GLU A 556 -14.42 12.00 -8.51
N SER A 557 -14.49 10.70 -8.72
CA SER A 557 -15.71 10.03 -9.23
C SER A 557 -16.81 9.93 -8.18
N GLY A 558 -16.44 9.79 -6.91
CA GLY A 558 -17.35 9.69 -5.78
C GLY A 558 -17.68 11.03 -5.13
N VAL A 559 -17.98 11.00 -3.83
CA VAL A 559 -18.37 12.17 -3.01
C VAL A 559 -17.53 12.30 -1.72
N ARG A 560 -16.38 11.60 -1.63
CA ARG A 560 -15.58 11.60 -0.40
C ARG A 560 -14.85 12.93 -0.17
N GLN A 561 -14.27 13.52 -1.23
CA GLN A 561 -13.65 14.84 -1.14
C GLN A 561 -14.71 15.93 -0.97
N LEU A 562 -15.83 15.79 -1.68
CA LEU A 562 -16.98 16.70 -1.54
C LEU A 562 -17.45 16.77 -0.08
N LYS A 563 -17.61 15.62 0.59
CA LYS A 563 -17.94 15.56 2.02
C LYS A 563 -16.92 16.33 2.86
N LYS A 564 -15.61 16.14 2.61
CA LYS A 564 -14.54 16.85 3.32
C LYS A 564 -14.56 18.37 3.10
N GLN A 565 -14.91 18.82 1.88
CA GLN A 565 -14.99 20.26 1.60
C GLN A 565 -16.21 20.89 2.27
N ILE A 566 -17.36 20.20 2.29
CA ILE A 566 -18.56 20.62 3.01
C ILE A 566 -18.26 20.72 4.51
N ASP A 567 -17.68 19.67 5.12
CA ASP A 567 -17.25 19.64 6.51
C ASP A 567 -16.30 20.79 6.85
N LYS A 568 -15.26 21.01 5.99
CA LYS A 568 -14.32 22.12 6.16
C LYS A 568 -15.01 23.49 6.14
N SER A 569 -16.00 23.67 5.27
CA SER A 569 -16.78 24.91 5.18
C SER A 569 -17.60 25.13 6.44
N LEU A 570 -18.31 24.09 6.90
CA LEU A 570 -19.14 24.15 8.10
C LEU A 570 -18.32 24.34 9.38
N ARG A 571 -17.17 23.69 9.50
CA ARG A 571 -16.25 23.90 10.64
C ARG A 571 -15.75 25.34 10.73
N LYS A 572 -15.44 25.98 9.59
CA LYS A 572 -15.06 27.40 9.58
C LYS A 572 -16.21 28.32 9.96
N MET A 573 -17.46 28.00 9.57
CA MET A 573 -18.63 28.72 10.01
C MET A 573 -18.86 28.54 11.51
N ALA A 574 -18.77 27.33 12.02
CA ALA A 574 -18.89 27.03 13.45
C ALA A 574 -17.82 27.79 14.26
N TYR A 575 -16.57 27.85 13.77
CA TYR A 575 -15.52 28.62 14.41
C TYR A 575 -15.84 30.14 14.48
N LYS A 576 -16.34 30.72 13.37
CA LYS A 576 -16.75 32.15 13.35
C LYS A 576 -17.85 32.43 14.35
N LEU A 577 -18.88 31.55 14.43
CA LEU A 577 -19.96 31.68 15.40
C LEU A 577 -19.48 31.54 16.85
N ALA A 578 -18.59 30.57 17.12
CA ALA A 578 -18.02 30.38 18.46
C ALA A 578 -17.14 31.56 18.91
N CYS A 579 -16.56 32.31 17.97
CA CYS A 579 -15.83 33.57 18.24
C CYS A 579 -16.74 34.83 18.33
N ASN A 580 -18.06 34.66 18.36
CA ASN A 580 -19.04 35.73 18.33
C ASN A 580 -18.90 36.72 17.16
N GLN A 581 -18.39 36.22 16.01
CA GLN A 581 -18.35 36.98 14.77
C GLN A 581 -19.74 36.88 14.09
N GLU A 582 -20.32 38.00 13.75
CA GLU A 582 -21.57 37.98 12.96
C GLU A 582 -21.30 37.38 11.59
N LEU A 583 -22.06 36.33 11.24
CA LEU A 583 -22.07 35.79 9.89
C LEU A 583 -22.83 36.76 8.97
N LYS A 584 -22.19 37.17 7.87
CA LYS A 584 -22.83 37.97 6.82
C LYS A 584 -24.08 37.29 6.24
N ASN A 585 -24.00 35.98 6.02
CA ASN A 585 -25.06 35.15 5.49
C ASN A 585 -25.05 33.76 6.13
N TYR A 586 -26.24 33.19 6.36
CA TYR A 586 -26.43 31.80 6.80
C TYR A 586 -26.63 30.84 5.62
N THR A 587 -26.81 31.35 4.40
CA THR A 587 -26.88 30.60 3.17
C THR A 587 -25.55 30.75 2.43
N ILE A 588 -24.80 29.67 2.31
CA ILE A 588 -23.49 29.66 1.67
C ILE A 588 -23.68 29.79 0.15
N THR A 589 -23.10 30.84 -0.43
CA THR A 589 -23.04 31.15 -1.86
C THR A 589 -21.66 30.81 -2.44
N PRO A 590 -21.45 30.80 -3.78
CA PRO A 590 -20.13 30.58 -4.37
C PRO A 590 -19.05 31.55 -3.88
N ASP A 591 -19.39 32.81 -3.59
CA ASP A 591 -18.42 33.78 -3.09
C ASP A 591 -18.02 33.48 -1.65
N GLU A 592 -18.97 33.07 -0.81
CA GLU A 592 -18.70 32.63 0.55
C GLU A 592 -17.89 31.32 0.56
N VAL A 593 -18.08 30.43 -0.42
CA VAL A 593 -17.22 29.24 -0.59
C VAL A 593 -15.76 29.64 -0.81
N LYS A 594 -15.48 30.66 -1.62
CA LYS A 594 -14.11 31.20 -1.80
C LYS A 594 -13.54 31.75 -0.50
N ASP A 595 -14.35 32.50 0.26
CA ASP A 595 -13.92 33.03 1.57
C ASP A 595 -13.62 31.92 2.59
N LEU A 596 -14.41 30.84 2.55
CA LEU A 596 -14.28 29.71 3.47
C LEU A 596 -13.18 28.74 3.05
N LEU A 597 -13.06 28.40 1.78
CA LEU A 597 -12.13 27.37 1.29
C LEU A 597 -10.84 27.94 0.70
N GLY A 598 -10.80 29.23 0.36
CA GLY A 598 -9.71 29.90 -0.32
C GLY A 598 -9.84 29.83 -1.84
N ASN A 599 -8.76 30.18 -2.56
CA ASN A 599 -8.76 30.14 -4.01
C ASN A 599 -9.04 28.74 -4.54
N PRO A 600 -9.84 28.59 -5.61
CA PRO A 600 -10.12 27.31 -6.23
C PRO A 600 -8.84 26.64 -6.74
N PRO A 601 -8.54 25.40 -6.33
CA PRO A 601 -7.37 24.70 -6.83
C PRO A 601 -7.53 24.20 -8.28
N PHE A 602 -8.77 24.07 -8.76
CA PHE A 602 -9.05 23.57 -10.10
C PHE A 602 -9.79 24.62 -10.92
N ASN A 603 -9.33 24.86 -12.14
CA ASN A 603 -10.07 25.64 -13.11
C ASN A 603 -11.03 24.71 -13.86
N ARG A 604 -12.16 25.26 -14.30
CA ARG A 604 -13.10 24.51 -15.15
C ARG A 604 -12.48 24.26 -16.52
N ASP A 605 -12.59 23.01 -16.98
CA ASP A 605 -12.25 22.69 -18.37
C ASP A 605 -13.24 23.41 -19.29
N ILE A 606 -12.74 24.37 -20.05
CA ILE A 606 -13.53 25.13 -21.02
C ILE A 606 -12.94 24.85 -22.40
N TYR A 607 -13.82 24.59 -23.37
CA TYR A 607 -13.42 24.47 -24.76
C TYR A 607 -12.75 25.76 -25.25
N GLN A 608 -11.50 25.65 -25.74
CA GLN A 608 -10.64 26.78 -26.07
C GLN A 608 -10.83 27.30 -27.53
N GLY A 609 -11.77 26.71 -28.32
CA GLY A 609 -11.96 27.09 -29.69
C GLY A 609 -11.18 26.23 -30.71
N ASN A 610 -11.19 26.62 -31.96
CA ASN A 610 -10.58 25.92 -33.10
C ASN A 610 -9.74 26.84 -34.02
N ASP A 611 -9.18 27.90 -33.47
CA ASP A 611 -8.45 28.91 -34.24
C ASP A 611 -7.09 28.42 -34.73
N TYR A 612 -6.52 27.37 -34.16
CA TYR A 612 -5.22 26.82 -34.48
C TYR A 612 -5.33 25.48 -35.22
N ALA A 613 -4.49 25.29 -36.25
CA ALA A 613 -4.34 23.99 -36.89
C ALA A 613 -3.60 23.01 -35.95
N GLY A 614 -3.97 21.75 -36.07
CA GLY A 614 -3.36 20.69 -35.24
C GLY A 614 -3.84 20.63 -33.81
N VAL A 615 -4.80 21.45 -33.37
CA VAL A 615 -5.37 21.40 -32.02
C VAL A 615 -6.74 20.73 -32.09
N VAL A 616 -6.87 19.57 -31.42
CA VAL A 616 -8.08 18.76 -31.44
C VAL A 616 -8.45 18.37 -30.03
N THR A 617 -9.74 18.42 -29.70
CA THR A 617 -10.26 18.01 -28.40
C THR A 617 -10.61 16.53 -28.40
N GLY A 618 -9.98 15.78 -27.53
CA GLY A 618 -10.30 14.39 -27.21
C GLY A 618 -11.08 14.27 -25.90
N LEU A 619 -11.56 13.06 -25.62
CA LEU A 619 -12.26 12.71 -24.39
C LEU A 619 -11.50 11.61 -23.67
N ALA A 620 -11.09 11.89 -22.45
CA ALA A 620 -10.44 10.94 -21.56
C ALA A 620 -11.37 10.49 -20.44
N TRP A 621 -11.12 9.30 -19.94
CA TRP A 621 -11.70 8.79 -18.71
C TRP A 621 -10.57 8.44 -17.75
N THR A 622 -10.70 8.90 -16.50
CA THR A 622 -9.76 8.71 -15.43
C THR A 622 -10.47 8.14 -14.18
N SER A 623 -9.71 7.72 -13.20
CA SER A 623 -10.25 7.28 -11.91
C SER A 623 -11.06 8.36 -11.18
N VAL A 624 -10.94 9.62 -11.62
CA VAL A 624 -11.65 10.76 -11.04
C VAL A 624 -12.87 11.22 -11.86
N GLY A 625 -13.09 10.64 -13.04
CA GLY A 625 -14.20 10.93 -13.94
C GLY A 625 -13.77 11.19 -15.38
N GLY A 626 -14.69 11.72 -16.18
CA GLY A 626 -14.37 12.14 -17.55
C GLY A 626 -13.75 13.54 -17.59
N GLU A 627 -12.79 13.73 -18.47
CA GLU A 627 -12.10 15.00 -18.72
C GLU A 627 -11.98 15.26 -20.24
N ILE A 628 -11.89 16.53 -20.65
CA ILE A 628 -11.50 16.87 -22.00
C ILE A 628 -9.98 16.87 -22.09
N LEU A 629 -9.47 16.50 -23.24
CA LEU A 629 -8.04 16.36 -23.50
C LEU A 629 -7.71 17.12 -24.77
N TYR A 630 -6.75 18.02 -24.74
CA TYR A 630 -6.24 18.66 -25.93
C TYR A 630 -5.09 17.85 -26.50
N ILE A 631 -5.10 17.68 -27.85
CA ILE A 631 -4.00 17.11 -28.59
C ILE A 631 -3.52 18.19 -29.57
N GLU A 632 -2.28 18.56 -29.41
CA GLU A 632 -1.62 19.60 -30.20
C GLU A 632 -0.54 18.97 -31.06
N THR A 633 -0.66 19.12 -32.37
CA THR A 633 0.35 18.68 -33.33
C THR A 633 0.98 19.89 -34.02
N SER A 634 2.30 19.93 -33.99
CA SER A 634 3.12 20.96 -34.65
C SER A 634 4.11 20.30 -35.57
N LEU A 635 4.40 20.99 -36.72
CA LEU A 635 5.41 20.58 -37.66
C LEU A 635 6.60 21.53 -37.59
N SER A 636 7.81 21.00 -37.70
CA SER A 636 9.06 21.77 -37.77
C SER A 636 9.98 21.22 -38.84
N LYS A 637 10.68 22.09 -39.59
CA LYS A 637 11.65 21.65 -40.64
C LYS A 637 12.69 20.72 -40.01
N GLY A 638 12.92 19.57 -40.66
CA GLY A 638 13.90 18.58 -40.22
C GLY A 638 14.10 17.47 -41.22
N LYS A 639 15.31 16.95 -41.33
CA LYS A 639 15.71 16.01 -42.40
C LYS A 639 15.30 14.56 -42.21
N ALA A 640 14.53 14.20 -41.14
CA ALA A 640 14.31 12.81 -40.80
C ALA A 640 12.85 12.38 -40.51
N GLY A 641 11.88 13.26 -40.73
CA GLY A 641 10.46 12.90 -40.42
C GLY A 641 10.23 12.38 -38.99
N LYS A 642 10.99 12.89 -38.03
CA LYS A 642 11.00 12.38 -36.62
C LYS A 642 9.68 12.67 -35.94
N LEU A 643 9.09 11.64 -35.34
CA LEU A 643 7.98 11.78 -34.37
C LEU A 643 8.52 12.07 -32.97
N THR A 644 8.06 13.15 -32.39
CA THR A 644 8.34 13.49 -30.98
C THR A 644 7.03 13.52 -30.20
N LEU A 645 6.97 12.85 -29.08
CA LEU A 645 5.79 12.76 -28.21
C LEU A 645 6.13 13.36 -26.84
N THR A 646 5.28 14.27 -26.36
CA THR A 646 5.43 14.91 -25.05
C THR A 646 4.09 15.02 -24.33
N GLY A 647 4.08 15.14 -22.98
CA GLY A 647 2.87 15.27 -22.19
C GLY A 647 2.65 14.12 -21.19
N ASN A 648 3.72 13.41 -20.77
CA ASN A 648 3.66 12.29 -19.82
C ASN A 648 2.73 11.16 -20.29
N LEU A 649 2.95 10.69 -21.54
CA LEU A 649 2.15 9.66 -22.20
C LEU A 649 2.63 8.28 -21.78
N GLY A 650 1.69 7.39 -21.43
CA GLY A 650 1.94 5.95 -21.22
C GLY A 650 2.22 5.23 -22.55
N ASP A 651 2.63 3.97 -22.45
CA ASP A 651 3.12 3.22 -23.63
C ASP A 651 2.00 2.91 -24.62
N VAL A 652 0.77 2.61 -24.13
CA VAL A 652 -0.39 2.39 -25.00
C VAL A 652 -0.76 3.64 -25.80
N MET A 653 -0.69 4.80 -25.19
CA MET A 653 -0.98 6.07 -25.89
C MET A 653 0.13 6.45 -26.88
N LYS A 654 1.40 6.14 -26.60
CA LYS A 654 2.52 6.30 -27.55
C LYS A 654 2.34 5.39 -28.76
N GLU A 655 1.98 4.13 -28.55
CA GLU A 655 1.67 3.18 -29.61
C GLU A 655 0.50 3.66 -30.47
N SER A 656 -0.58 4.13 -29.85
CA SER A 656 -1.72 4.74 -30.55
C SER A 656 -1.31 5.93 -31.42
N ALA A 657 -0.37 6.76 -30.96
CA ALA A 657 0.15 7.89 -31.72
C ALA A 657 0.97 7.43 -32.95
N ILE A 658 1.74 6.37 -32.81
CA ILE A 658 2.51 5.78 -33.94
C ILE A 658 1.53 5.20 -34.96
N ILE A 659 0.52 4.44 -34.55
CA ILE A 659 -0.52 3.86 -35.43
C ILE A 659 -1.26 4.99 -36.18
N ALA A 660 -1.62 6.06 -35.46
CA ALA A 660 -2.30 7.20 -36.07
C ALA A 660 -1.44 7.89 -37.15
N LEU A 661 -0.14 8.08 -36.90
CA LEU A 661 0.78 8.64 -37.85
C LEU A 661 0.95 7.76 -39.10
N GLU A 662 1.15 6.46 -38.91
CA GLU A 662 1.31 5.51 -40.02
C GLU A 662 0.04 5.41 -40.84
N TYR A 663 -1.15 5.51 -40.22
CA TYR A 663 -2.40 5.61 -40.96
C TYR A 663 -2.47 6.89 -41.83
N VAL A 664 -2.11 8.05 -41.25
CA VAL A 664 -2.11 9.32 -41.98
C VAL A 664 -1.12 9.26 -43.17
N LYS A 665 0.07 8.70 -42.98
CA LYS A 665 1.06 8.51 -44.05
C LYS A 665 0.54 7.63 -45.19
N SER A 666 -0.08 6.50 -44.87
CA SER A 666 -0.60 5.55 -45.85
C SER A 666 -1.83 6.03 -46.58
N HIS A 667 -2.52 7.07 -46.10
CA HIS A 667 -3.76 7.62 -46.68
C HIS A 667 -3.63 9.14 -46.94
N ILE A 668 -2.42 9.61 -47.15
CA ILE A 668 -2.14 11.06 -47.37
C ILE A 668 -2.89 11.65 -48.59
N ASP A 669 -3.19 10.80 -49.58
CA ASP A 669 -3.96 11.17 -50.77
C ASP A 669 -5.36 11.69 -50.44
N LEU A 670 -6.00 11.14 -49.37
CA LEU A 670 -7.30 11.61 -48.88
C LEU A 670 -7.24 13.06 -48.38
N LEU A 671 -6.08 13.51 -47.96
CA LEU A 671 -5.84 14.87 -47.48
C LEU A 671 -5.32 15.83 -48.57
N GLN A 672 -5.09 15.32 -49.78
CA GLN A 672 -4.58 16.07 -50.93
C GLN A 672 -3.24 16.81 -50.63
N VAL A 673 -2.36 16.15 -49.90
CA VAL A 673 -1.05 16.67 -49.50
C VAL A 673 0.06 15.78 -50.05
N ASP A 674 1.18 16.38 -50.41
CA ASP A 674 2.35 15.66 -50.93
C ASP A 674 3.04 14.86 -49.80
N TYR A 675 3.29 13.56 -50.03
CA TYR A 675 3.87 12.64 -49.02
C TYR A 675 5.26 13.05 -48.54
N ARG A 676 6.02 13.85 -49.38
CA ARG A 676 7.36 14.35 -49.04
C ARG A 676 7.37 15.26 -47.81
N ILE A 677 6.22 15.73 -47.35
CA ILE A 677 6.09 16.47 -46.08
C ILE A 677 6.64 15.66 -44.92
N PHE A 678 6.45 14.33 -44.92
CA PHE A 678 6.99 13.45 -43.85
C PHE A 678 8.51 13.23 -43.95
N GLU A 679 9.15 13.56 -45.06
CA GLU A 679 10.61 13.47 -45.21
C GLU A 679 11.31 14.76 -44.80
N GLN A 680 10.63 15.88 -44.94
CA GLN A 680 11.21 17.22 -44.77
C GLN A 680 10.77 17.92 -43.46
N TRP A 681 9.72 17.40 -42.82
CA TRP A 681 9.16 17.98 -41.60
C TRP A 681 9.07 16.94 -40.46
N ASN A 682 9.55 17.34 -39.29
CA ASN A 682 9.34 16.56 -38.05
C ASN A 682 7.96 16.86 -37.49
N ILE A 683 7.35 15.85 -36.90
CA ILE A 683 6.05 15.93 -36.24
C ILE A 683 6.24 15.89 -34.75
N HIS A 684 5.68 16.88 -34.04
CA HIS A 684 5.67 16.92 -32.60
C HIS A 684 4.22 16.90 -32.13
N ILE A 685 3.86 15.88 -31.35
CA ILE A 685 2.56 15.77 -30.72
C ILE A 685 2.74 16.05 -29.24
N HIS A 686 2.02 17.04 -28.77
CA HIS A 686 2.01 17.41 -27.36
C HIS A 686 0.60 17.22 -26.77
N VAL A 687 0.53 16.66 -25.59
CA VAL A 687 -0.70 16.58 -24.81
C VAL A 687 -0.49 17.39 -23.52
N PRO A 688 -1.08 18.58 -23.40
CA PRO A 688 -0.92 19.48 -22.27
C PRO A 688 -1.22 18.81 -20.93
N GLU A 689 -0.83 19.46 -19.81
CA GLU A 689 -0.95 18.93 -18.42
C GLU A 689 -0.07 17.71 -18.14
N GLY A 690 1.24 17.84 -18.40
CA GLY A 690 2.25 16.80 -18.20
C GLY A 690 2.40 16.29 -16.74
N ALA A 691 1.81 16.97 -15.76
CA ALA A 691 1.79 16.52 -14.36
C ALA A 691 0.91 15.28 -14.16
N THR A 692 -0.09 15.07 -15.03
CA THR A 692 -1.00 13.91 -14.94
C THR A 692 -0.60 12.86 -15.98
N PRO A 693 -0.27 11.61 -15.60
CA PRO A 693 -0.04 10.53 -16.55
C PRO A 693 -1.28 10.27 -17.39
N LYS A 694 -1.07 10.10 -18.70
CA LYS A 694 -2.15 9.82 -19.66
C LYS A 694 -1.81 8.55 -20.44
N ASP A 695 -2.73 7.58 -20.38
CA ASP A 695 -2.55 6.32 -21.09
C ASP A 695 -3.88 5.81 -21.65
N GLY A 696 -3.81 4.99 -22.70
CA GLY A 696 -4.94 4.34 -23.31
C GLY A 696 -5.06 4.58 -24.83
N PRO A 697 -5.73 3.67 -25.54
CA PRO A 697 -5.83 3.71 -27.01
C PRO A 697 -6.92 4.68 -27.52
N SER A 698 -7.78 5.19 -26.63
CA SER A 698 -9.01 5.92 -27.00
C SER A 698 -8.80 7.31 -27.64
N ALA A 699 -7.57 7.79 -27.70
CA ALA A 699 -7.20 9.04 -28.36
C ALA A 699 -6.79 8.87 -29.83
N GLY A 700 -6.82 7.66 -30.39
CA GLY A 700 -6.28 7.36 -31.70
C GLY A 700 -6.90 8.21 -32.82
N ILE A 701 -8.23 8.31 -32.90
CA ILE A 701 -8.89 9.16 -33.92
C ILE A 701 -8.61 10.65 -33.69
N THR A 702 -8.43 11.07 -32.42
CA THR A 702 -8.12 12.46 -32.07
C THR A 702 -6.71 12.82 -32.54
N ILE A 703 -5.75 11.95 -32.33
CA ILE A 703 -4.35 12.12 -32.77
C ILE A 703 -4.29 12.15 -34.29
N ALA A 704 -4.95 11.19 -34.97
CA ALA A 704 -5.00 11.15 -36.42
C ALA A 704 -5.60 12.44 -37.03
N THR A 705 -6.67 12.97 -36.42
CA THR A 705 -7.31 14.22 -36.85
C THR A 705 -6.42 15.44 -36.57
N SER A 706 -5.70 15.43 -35.44
CA SER A 706 -4.75 16.48 -35.08
C SER A 706 -3.60 16.55 -36.11
N ILE A 707 -3.01 15.41 -36.47
CA ILE A 707 -1.99 15.33 -37.50
C ILE A 707 -2.55 15.81 -38.83
N ALA A 708 -3.74 15.34 -39.26
CA ALA A 708 -4.37 15.74 -40.50
C ALA A 708 -4.68 17.25 -40.55
N SER A 709 -5.19 17.84 -39.49
CA SER A 709 -5.40 19.29 -39.37
C SER A 709 -4.08 20.07 -39.46
N ALA A 710 -3.03 19.61 -38.75
CA ALA A 710 -1.72 20.26 -38.76
C ALA A 710 -1.09 20.26 -40.17
N ILE A 711 -1.16 19.14 -40.89
CA ILE A 711 -0.59 19.01 -42.25
C ILE A 711 -1.38 19.83 -43.28
N THR A 712 -2.72 19.78 -43.21
CA THR A 712 -3.60 20.48 -44.16
C THR A 712 -3.83 21.94 -43.79
N GLN A 713 -3.47 22.38 -42.62
CA GLN A 713 -3.79 23.69 -42.04
C GLN A 713 -5.30 24.01 -42.02
N ARG A 714 -6.16 22.96 -42.08
CA ARG A 714 -7.62 23.07 -42.03
C ARG A 714 -8.08 23.14 -40.59
N LYS A 715 -9.07 23.99 -40.31
CA LYS A 715 -9.68 24.07 -38.98
C LYS A 715 -10.45 22.81 -38.67
N VAL A 716 -10.41 22.41 -37.42
CA VAL A 716 -11.33 21.39 -36.86
C VAL A 716 -12.66 22.07 -36.57
N ARG A 717 -13.80 21.37 -36.78
CA ARG A 717 -15.15 21.87 -36.48
C ARG A 717 -15.25 22.33 -35.04
N ALA A 718 -15.77 23.54 -34.85
CA ALA A 718 -15.95 24.12 -33.51
C ALA A 718 -16.86 23.26 -32.60
N ASN A 719 -16.62 23.31 -31.30
CA ASN A 719 -17.38 22.60 -30.30
C ASN A 719 -17.48 21.07 -30.56
N THR A 720 -16.43 20.49 -31.14
CA THR A 720 -16.34 19.06 -31.43
C THR A 720 -15.29 18.40 -30.53
N ALA A 721 -15.64 17.27 -29.96
CA ALA A 721 -14.69 16.37 -29.32
C ALA A 721 -14.82 14.96 -29.88
N MET A 722 -13.80 14.14 -29.74
CA MET A 722 -13.81 12.81 -30.29
C MET A 722 -13.13 11.78 -29.39
N THR A 723 -13.54 10.53 -29.51
CA THR A 723 -12.95 9.39 -28.82
C THR A 723 -13.12 8.13 -29.64
N GLY A 724 -12.06 7.35 -29.78
CA GLY A 724 -12.04 6.11 -30.53
C GLY A 724 -10.63 5.59 -30.69
N GLU A 725 -10.48 4.28 -30.64
CA GLU A 725 -9.25 3.58 -30.97
C GLU A 725 -9.14 3.45 -32.48
N ILE A 726 -7.94 3.52 -33.03
CA ILE A 726 -7.67 3.38 -34.46
C ILE A 726 -6.86 2.12 -34.73
N THR A 727 -7.18 1.43 -35.83
CA THR A 727 -6.35 0.36 -36.39
C THR A 727 -5.51 0.86 -37.54
N LEU A 728 -4.45 0.14 -37.93
CA LEU A 728 -3.63 0.46 -39.12
C LEU A 728 -4.41 0.53 -40.42
N ARG A 729 -5.60 -0.10 -40.50
CA ARG A 729 -6.50 -0.06 -41.65
C ARG A 729 -7.53 1.09 -41.58
N GLY A 730 -7.45 1.91 -40.54
CA GLY A 730 -8.35 3.03 -40.29
C GLY A 730 -9.72 2.68 -39.73
N LYS A 731 -9.97 1.43 -39.34
CA LYS A 731 -11.22 1.10 -38.65
C LYS A 731 -11.17 1.74 -37.25
N VAL A 732 -12.29 2.33 -36.84
CA VAL A 732 -12.50 2.89 -35.50
C VAL A 732 -13.10 1.81 -34.63
N LEU A 733 -12.47 1.55 -33.49
CA LEU A 733 -12.89 0.56 -32.49
C LEU A 733 -13.59 1.21 -31.30
N PRO A 734 -14.50 0.47 -30.63
CA PRO A 734 -15.22 0.97 -29.47
C PRO A 734 -14.31 1.17 -28.26
N VAL A 735 -14.65 2.12 -27.41
CA VAL A 735 -13.88 2.51 -26.24
C VAL A 735 -14.77 2.55 -24.99
N GLY A 736 -14.14 2.44 -23.81
CA GLY A 736 -14.84 2.49 -22.52
C GLY A 736 -15.06 3.90 -21.97
N GLY A 737 -15.80 4.02 -20.86
CA GLY A 737 -16.02 5.26 -20.14
C GLY A 737 -16.91 6.27 -20.91
N ILE A 738 -17.83 5.79 -21.74
CA ILE A 738 -18.64 6.63 -22.62
C ILE A 738 -19.51 7.62 -21.84
N LYS A 739 -20.15 7.19 -20.76
CA LYS A 739 -20.98 8.07 -19.92
C LYS A 739 -20.17 9.25 -19.37
N GLU A 740 -19.02 8.95 -18.79
CA GLU A 740 -18.13 9.94 -18.16
C GLU A 740 -17.56 10.91 -19.22
N LYS A 741 -17.18 10.40 -20.38
CA LYS A 741 -16.67 11.17 -21.52
C LYS A 741 -17.72 12.15 -22.07
N ILE A 742 -18.95 11.70 -22.27
CA ILE A 742 -20.06 12.54 -22.73
C ILE A 742 -20.36 13.66 -21.73
N LEU A 743 -20.37 13.34 -20.45
CA LEU A 743 -20.64 14.32 -19.42
C LEU A 743 -19.51 15.35 -19.27
N ALA A 744 -18.26 14.95 -19.48
CA ALA A 744 -17.14 15.88 -19.54
C ALA A 744 -17.27 16.82 -20.76
N ALA A 745 -17.56 16.28 -21.92
CA ALA A 745 -17.80 17.05 -23.13
C ALA A 745 -18.94 18.10 -22.92
N LYS A 746 -20.05 17.67 -22.34
CA LYS A 746 -21.18 18.56 -22.04
C LYS A 746 -20.81 19.69 -21.06
N ARG A 747 -20.05 19.37 -19.97
CA ARG A 747 -19.54 20.39 -19.03
C ARG A 747 -18.65 21.43 -19.71
N ALA A 748 -17.80 20.97 -20.65
CA ALA A 748 -16.91 21.83 -21.41
C ALA A 748 -17.62 22.64 -22.51
N GLY A 749 -18.93 22.47 -22.72
CA GLY A 749 -19.71 23.17 -23.74
C GLY A 749 -19.58 22.58 -25.14
N ILE A 750 -19.06 21.36 -25.27
CA ILE A 750 -18.98 20.60 -26.53
C ILE A 750 -20.38 20.26 -27.00
N LYS A 751 -20.65 20.43 -28.29
CA LYS A 751 -21.93 20.14 -28.92
C LYS A 751 -21.92 18.88 -29.79
N HIS A 752 -20.77 18.58 -30.39
CA HIS A 752 -20.61 17.43 -31.27
C HIS A 752 -19.62 16.44 -30.72
N ILE A 753 -20.02 15.17 -30.61
CA ILE A 753 -19.13 14.10 -30.17
C ILE A 753 -19.02 13.05 -31.29
N VAL A 754 -17.80 12.81 -31.76
CA VAL A 754 -17.46 11.78 -32.73
C VAL A 754 -16.97 10.53 -32.00
N MET A 755 -17.57 9.38 -32.29
CA MET A 755 -17.20 8.10 -31.68
C MET A 755 -17.51 6.90 -32.56
N CYS A 756 -16.94 5.74 -32.22
CA CYS A 756 -17.22 4.47 -32.88
C CYS A 756 -18.71 4.15 -32.91
N ARG A 757 -19.21 3.64 -34.03
CA ARG A 757 -20.61 3.19 -34.19
C ARG A 757 -21.00 2.14 -33.15
N GLU A 758 -20.10 1.23 -32.79
CA GLU A 758 -20.35 0.21 -31.80
C GLU A 758 -20.60 0.76 -30.37
N ASN A 759 -20.19 2.02 -30.11
CA ASN A 759 -20.49 2.71 -28.85
C ASN A 759 -21.91 3.28 -28.77
N GLN A 760 -22.71 3.24 -29.85
CA GLN A 760 -24.09 3.69 -29.86
C GLN A 760 -24.90 3.01 -28.77
N LYS A 761 -24.73 1.70 -28.57
CA LYS A 761 -25.37 0.93 -27.48
C LYS A 761 -25.10 1.51 -26.09
N ASN A 762 -23.87 2.01 -25.85
CA ASN A 762 -23.50 2.62 -24.57
C ASN A 762 -24.17 3.98 -24.39
N VAL A 763 -24.37 4.74 -25.47
CA VAL A 763 -25.09 6.04 -25.44
C VAL A 763 -26.59 5.83 -25.16
N GLU A 764 -27.21 4.83 -25.78
CA GLU A 764 -28.63 4.48 -25.59
C GLU A 764 -28.94 4.07 -24.13
N GLU A 765 -27.94 3.58 -23.41
CA GLU A 765 -28.09 3.22 -21.99
C GLU A 765 -28.09 4.44 -21.06
N ILE A 766 -27.69 5.63 -21.56
CA ILE A 766 -27.60 6.87 -20.76
C ILE A 766 -28.97 7.55 -20.78
N PRO A 767 -29.55 7.96 -19.62
CA PRO A 767 -30.82 8.67 -19.60
C PRO A 767 -30.81 9.94 -20.46
N GLU A 768 -31.85 10.13 -21.25
CA GLU A 768 -31.99 11.22 -22.24
C GLU A 768 -31.74 12.63 -21.69
N LYS A 769 -32.06 12.85 -20.40
CA LYS A 769 -31.79 14.13 -19.70
C LYS A 769 -30.32 14.54 -19.73
N TYR A 770 -29.40 13.55 -19.80
CA TYR A 770 -27.97 13.80 -19.83
C TYR A 770 -27.42 14.00 -21.26
N LEU A 771 -28.13 13.48 -22.26
CA LEU A 771 -27.75 13.57 -23.68
C LEU A 771 -28.21 14.87 -24.33
N LYS A 772 -29.23 15.52 -23.77
CA LYS A 772 -29.83 16.71 -24.33
C LYS A 772 -28.81 17.84 -24.56
N GLY A 773 -28.77 18.35 -25.82
CA GLY A 773 -27.88 19.43 -26.25
C GLY A 773 -26.50 18.95 -26.76
N VAL A 774 -26.35 17.65 -27.00
CA VAL A 774 -25.15 17.05 -27.61
C VAL A 774 -25.59 16.19 -28.80
N ASP A 775 -24.93 16.39 -29.95
CA ASP A 775 -25.14 15.62 -31.19
C ASP A 775 -24.04 14.55 -31.30
N PHE A 776 -24.46 13.31 -31.54
CA PHE A 776 -23.55 12.16 -31.66
C PHE A 776 -23.32 11.80 -33.12
N HIS A 777 -22.05 11.68 -33.52
CA HIS A 777 -21.61 11.28 -34.84
C HIS A 777 -20.90 9.95 -34.77
N TYR A 778 -21.61 8.90 -35.22
CA TYR A 778 -21.12 7.53 -35.17
C TYR A 778 -20.38 7.21 -36.47
N VAL A 779 -19.10 6.82 -36.32
CA VAL A 779 -18.17 6.56 -37.42
C VAL A 779 -17.67 5.11 -37.40
N GLU A 780 -17.31 4.59 -38.58
CA GLU A 780 -16.68 3.27 -38.70
C GLU A 780 -15.21 3.37 -39.10
N ASN A 781 -14.84 4.42 -39.83
CA ASN A 781 -13.51 4.63 -40.34
C ASN A 781 -12.99 6.05 -40.03
N VAL A 782 -11.69 6.22 -40.01
CA VAL A 782 -11.04 7.53 -39.80
C VAL A 782 -11.36 8.52 -40.92
N ALA A 783 -11.58 8.03 -42.14
CA ALA A 783 -12.01 8.87 -43.25
C ALA A 783 -13.34 9.59 -42.94
N ASP A 784 -14.31 8.89 -42.33
CA ASP A 784 -15.58 9.47 -41.90
C ASP A 784 -15.37 10.53 -40.80
N VAL A 785 -14.39 10.30 -39.88
CA VAL A 785 -14.01 11.28 -38.87
C VAL A 785 -13.51 12.55 -39.55
N TRP A 786 -12.59 12.44 -40.48
CA TRP A 786 -12.03 13.61 -41.20
C TRP A 786 -13.07 14.35 -42.00
N GLN A 787 -13.94 13.65 -42.69
CA GLN A 787 -15.04 14.26 -43.48
C GLN A 787 -15.96 15.11 -42.61
N PHE A 788 -16.21 14.69 -41.36
CA PHE A 788 -17.04 15.45 -40.43
C PHE A 788 -16.25 16.53 -39.69
N ALA A 789 -15.07 16.18 -39.20
CA ALA A 789 -14.31 17.02 -38.27
C ALA A 789 -13.46 18.10 -38.93
N LEU A 790 -12.88 17.85 -40.13
CA LEU A 790 -12.09 18.84 -40.84
C LEU A 790 -13.00 19.72 -41.72
N THR A 791 -12.93 21.02 -41.47
CA THR A 791 -13.66 22.00 -42.30
C THR A 791 -12.83 22.36 -43.54
N ASP A 792 -13.44 22.98 -44.56
CA ASP A 792 -12.70 23.48 -45.71
C ASP A 792 -11.98 24.82 -45.43
N GLU A 793 -12.25 25.43 -44.28
CA GLU A 793 -11.57 26.66 -43.87
C GLU A 793 -10.16 26.38 -43.34
N LYS A 794 -9.18 27.13 -43.86
CA LYS A 794 -7.82 27.18 -43.29
C LYS A 794 -7.80 28.13 -42.10
N VAL A 795 -6.81 27.93 -41.20
CA VAL A 795 -6.55 28.86 -40.12
C VAL A 795 -6.13 30.24 -40.62
N LYS A 796 -6.27 31.30 -39.77
CA LYS A 796 -5.98 32.68 -40.18
C LYS A 796 -4.57 32.91 -40.77
N ASN A 797 -3.57 32.21 -40.23
CA ASN A 797 -2.17 32.29 -40.67
C ASN A 797 -1.67 30.87 -40.97
N PRO A 798 -2.04 30.28 -42.14
CA PRO A 798 -1.62 28.93 -42.46
C PRO A 798 -0.11 28.90 -42.75
N THR A 799 0.56 27.93 -42.14
CA THR A 799 1.98 27.66 -42.45
C THR A 799 2.06 27.10 -43.86
N ASP A 800 2.91 27.72 -44.69
CA ASP A 800 3.22 27.18 -46.01
C ASP A 800 4.30 26.11 -45.86
N PHE A 801 3.91 24.86 -46.10
CA PHE A 801 4.83 23.74 -46.12
C PHE A 801 5.48 23.60 -47.47
N SER A 802 6.36 24.56 -47.82
CA SER A 802 7.15 24.49 -49.07
C SER A 802 8.03 23.22 -49.04
N ILE A 803 7.80 22.34 -50.01
CA ILE A 803 8.60 21.15 -50.25
C ILE A 803 9.76 21.55 -51.15
N GLU A 804 11.00 21.49 -50.67
CA GLU A 804 12.19 21.73 -51.46
C GLU A 804 12.31 20.60 -52.50
N GLU A 805 12.30 20.96 -53.77
CA GLU A 805 12.67 20.01 -54.84
C GLU A 805 14.14 19.65 -54.61
N ASN A 806 14.40 18.37 -54.27
CA ASN A 806 15.77 17.88 -54.34
C ASN A 806 16.23 17.98 -55.82
N ASP A 807 16.99 19.00 -56.10
CA ASP A 807 17.79 19.00 -57.34
C ASP A 807 18.61 17.71 -57.35
N LYS A 808 18.26 16.82 -58.26
CA LYS A 808 19.09 15.69 -58.65
C LYS A 808 20.44 16.24 -59.08
N LYS A 809 21.40 16.32 -58.15
CA LYS A 809 22.80 16.25 -58.56
C LYS A 809 23.17 14.77 -58.59
N GLU A 810 23.42 14.32 -59.81
CA GLU A 810 24.02 13.06 -60.22
C GLU A 810 25.20 12.62 -59.36
#